data_bb88c45c2dcdf7ddca8004a162627c2a
#
_entry.id   bb88c45c2dcdf7ddca8004a162627c2a
#
_cell.length_a   1.000
_cell.length_b   1.000
_cell.length_c   1.000
_cell.angle_alpha   90.00
_cell.angle_beta   90.00
_cell.angle_gamma   90.00
#
_symmetry.space_group_name_H-M   'P 1'
#
loop_
_entity.id
_entity.type
_entity.pdbx_description
1 polymer ?
#
loop_
_entity_poly.entity_id
_entity_poly.type
_entity_poly.pdbx_seq_one_letter_code
_entity_poly.pdbx_strand_id
1 'polypeptide(L)'
;MAVKAGSYAGALLYNADMPAYPNLLAPLDLGFVTLRNRVLMGSMHTGLEEASDGFARMAAFYAARARGGVALMVTGGIAPNFVGRLEPNASQLSFPWQVARHRLITDAVHAEGGRIAMQILHAGRYAYHPLAVAPSSSRAPISRFRARGLTRWGVARTIAAYVRSARLAQRAGYDGVEIMGSEGYLINQFVAPQTNFRSDEWGGAFENRIRFPVQIVRRTREAVGRDFIIIYRLSMLDLVDGGSTWDEVVALAQAVEAAGATIINTGVGWHEARIPTIATMVPRAAFAWVTRRLRGAVKVPLIATNRINDPATVEAVLARGDADMVSMARPFLADPDFVNKAAAGRADEINTCIGCNQACLDQIFNRDIASCLVNPYACHETVLTAPPVAPRKRVAVVGAGPAGLAAATTAAERGHDVTLFDAAPQIGGQFNLARRIPGKEEFAETLRYFRTRLRNLGVTVVLARRVEAAELTGFEAVIVATGIVPRVPAIPGIDHPKVASYVEIVEGRREAGRTVAIVGAGGIGFDVAELLTAGNAPDGHKSEGAIDDPAVAAFCDEWGIDATYAARGGLRPAHDPAPPREVWLLQRKDSKVGAGLAKTTGWIRRALLKRRGVTMIAGVEYEGVDDAGLHIAVDGKRRVLDVETIVICAGQEPRRELVKGLEAAGVPHRLIGGADVAVELDAKRAIAQGTKVALAL
;
A
#
# COMPACT_ATOMS: atom_id res chain seq x y z
N MET A 1 61.14 5.09 27.52
CA MET A 1 60.71 4.46 26.26
C MET A 1 59.30 4.86 25.96
N ALA A 2 59.10 5.80 25.02
CA ALA A 2 57.82 6.31 24.65
C ALA A 2 57.32 5.56 23.40
N VAL A 3 56.14 4.93 23.50
CA VAL A 3 55.46 4.29 22.39
C VAL A 3 54.53 5.32 21.73
N LYS A 4 54.81 5.63 20.48
CA LYS A 4 54.00 6.52 19.64
C LYS A 4 52.67 5.86 19.28
N ALA A 5 51.55 6.54 19.62
CA ALA A 5 50.22 6.22 19.08
C ALA A 5 50.13 6.77 17.66
N GLY A 6 49.98 5.89 16.68
CA GLY A 6 49.71 6.23 15.30
C GLY A 6 48.22 6.52 15.10
N SER A 7 47.90 7.73 14.70
CA SER A 7 46.54 8.14 14.29
C SER A 7 46.24 7.62 12.88
N TYR A 8 45.29 6.72 12.75
CA TYR A 8 44.62 6.44 11.47
C TYR A 8 43.39 7.34 11.38
N ALA A 9 43.57 8.53 10.87
CA ALA A 9 42.50 9.36 10.33
C ALA A 9 42.39 9.10 8.83
N GLY A 10 41.65 8.07 8.46
CA GLY A 10 41.16 7.86 7.10
C GLY A 10 40.02 8.81 6.86
N ALA A 11 40.28 10.02 6.38
CA ALA A 11 39.27 10.92 5.87
C ALA A 11 38.63 10.28 4.64
N LEU A 12 37.39 9.79 4.75
CA LEU A 12 36.52 9.55 3.62
C LEU A 12 36.29 10.92 2.97
N LEU A 13 37.03 11.20 1.90
CA LEU A 13 36.74 12.27 0.96
C LEU A 13 35.36 11.95 0.34
N TYR A 14 34.29 12.51 0.88
CA TYR A 14 33.02 12.59 0.21
C TYR A 14 33.23 13.48 -1.03
N ASN A 15 33.26 12.84 -2.20
CA ASN A 15 33.21 13.57 -3.47
C ASN A 15 31.86 14.31 -3.52
N ALA A 16 31.87 15.62 -3.42
CA ALA A 16 30.70 16.49 -3.41
C ALA A 16 29.87 16.46 -4.70
N ASP A 17 30.32 15.72 -5.75
CA ASP A 17 29.72 15.67 -7.09
C ASP A 17 28.94 14.38 -7.39
N MET A 18 28.94 13.37 -6.50
CA MET A 18 28.17 12.16 -6.75
C MET A 18 26.76 12.29 -6.16
N PRO A 19 25.70 11.99 -6.95
CA PRO A 19 24.33 12.00 -6.41
C PRO A 19 24.19 10.95 -5.31
N ALA A 20 23.32 11.23 -4.33
CA ALA A 20 23.08 10.34 -3.19
C ALA A 20 22.56 8.94 -3.60
N TYR A 21 21.95 8.83 -4.78
CA TYR A 21 21.35 7.60 -5.32
C TYR A 21 21.78 7.39 -6.78
N PRO A 22 23.06 7.06 -7.05
CA PRO A 22 23.59 7.00 -8.42
C PRO A 22 22.94 5.91 -9.25
N ASN A 23 22.60 4.74 -8.69
CA ASN A 23 21.97 3.66 -9.45
C ASN A 23 20.51 3.97 -9.77
N LEU A 24 19.76 4.57 -8.84
CA LEU A 24 18.40 5.02 -9.07
C LEU A 24 18.34 6.02 -10.24
N LEU A 25 19.27 6.98 -10.28
CA LEU A 25 19.30 8.07 -11.25
C LEU A 25 20.01 7.70 -12.57
N ALA A 26 20.67 6.54 -12.64
CA ALA A 26 21.35 6.10 -13.85
C ALA A 26 20.35 5.91 -15.00
N PRO A 27 20.67 6.36 -16.21
CA PRO A 27 19.83 6.10 -17.38
C PRO A 27 19.79 4.61 -17.72
N LEU A 28 18.75 4.19 -18.44
CA LEU A 28 18.63 2.84 -19.01
C LEU A 28 18.38 2.93 -20.51
N ASP A 29 19.30 2.40 -21.28
CA ASP A 29 19.18 2.30 -22.74
C ASP A 29 18.40 1.04 -23.13
N LEU A 30 17.32 1.22 -23.91
CA LEU A 30 16.50 0.14 -24.48
C LEU A 30 16.83 -0.09 -25.97
N GLY A 31 17.90 0.53 -26.48
CA GLY A 31 18.35 0.43 -27.85
C GLY A 31 17.72 1.45 -28.82
N PHE A 32 16.45 1.73 -28.69
CA PHE A 32 15.72 2.72 -29.50
C PHE A 32 15.24 3.93 -28.68
N VAL A 33 15.32 3.84 -27.37
CA VAL A 33 14.98 4.91 -26.43
C VAL A 33 15.76 4.75 -25.14
N THR A 34 16.26 5.85 -24.57
CA THR A 34 16.88 5.87 -23.25
C THR A 34 15.89 6.40 -22.22
N LEU A 35 15.68 5.65 -21.14
CA LEU A 35 14.95 6.08 -19.96
C LEU A 35 15.88 6.90 -19.06
N ARG A 36 15.39 8.04 -18.53
CA ARG A 36 16.19 9.03 -17.78
C ARG A 36 16.68 8.55 -16.41
N ASN A 37 16.03 7.53 -15.83
CA ASN A 37 16.42 6.88 -14.58
C ASN A 37 15.80 5.46 -14.50
N ARG A 38 16.06 4.75 -13.41
CA ARG A 38 15.67 3.35 -13.22
C ARG A 38 14.36 3.14 -12.45
N VAL A 39 13.48 4.12 -12.51
CA VAL A 39 12.21 4.08 -11.76
C VAL A 39 11.03 3.99 -12.72
N LEU A 40 10.22 2.95 -12.55
CA LEU A 40 8.92 2.76 -13.16
C LEU A 40 7.81 3.08 -12.16
N MET A 41 6.84 3.92 -12.54
CA MET A 41 5.56 3.98 -11.84
C MET A 41 4.68 2.83 -12.31
N GLY A 42 4.54 1.81 -11.46
CA GLY A 42 3.75 0.61 -11.77
C GLY A 42 2.25 0.88 -11.87
N SER A 43 1.58 -0.01 -12.59
CA SER A 43 0.13 0.05 -12.82
C SER A 43 -0.66 0.11 -11.52
N MET A 44 -1.66 0.99 -11.49
CA MET A 44 -2.67 1.11 -10.44
C MET A 44 -4.02 1.42 -11.05
N HIS A 45 -5.06 0.71 -10.61
CA HIS A 45 -6.43 1.13 -10.87
C HIS A 45 -6.79 2.26 -9.90
N THR A 46 -7.26 3.38 -10.44
CA THR A 46 -7.52 4.61 -9.68
C THR A 46 -9.00 4.91 -9.47
N GLY A 47 -9.89 4.22 -10.21
CA GLY A 47 -11.31 4.55 -10.27
C GLY A 47 -11.63 5.78 -11.13
N LEU A 48 -10.61 6.50 -11.59
CA LEU A 48 -10.75 7.57 -12.58
C LEU A 48 -11.08 7.00 -13.96
N GLU A 49 -10.66 5.78 -14.22
CA GLU A 49 -10.90 5.05 -15.47
C GLU A 49 -12.39 4.92 -15.80
N GLU A 50 -13.27 4.92 -14.78
CA GLU A 50 -14.72 4.79 -14.87
C GLU A 50 -15.47 6.11 -14.66
N ALA A 51 -14.80 7.15 -14.18
CA ALA A 51 -15.42 8.46 -13.92
C ALA A 51 -15.72 9.20 -15.23
N SER A 52 -16.77 10.00 -15.25
CA SER A 52 -17.20 10.77 -16.43
C SER A 52 -16.16 11.79 -16.90
N ASP A 53 -15.46 12.45 -15.96
CA ASP A 53 -14.36 13.38 -16.16
C ASP A 53 -12.98 12.71 -16.03
N GLY A 54 -12.96 11.39 -15.91
CA GLY A 54 -11.81 10.62 -15.46
C GLY A 54 -10.57 10.75 -16.32
N PHE A 55 -10.71 10.81 -17.64
CA PHE A 55 -9.55 10.94 -18.54
C PHE A 55 -8.84 12.30 -18.38
N ALA A 56 -9.57 13.38 -18.16
CA ALA A 56 -8.98 14.68 -17.87
C ALA A 56 -8.27 14.70 -16.51
N ARG A 57 -8.86 14.05 -15.50
CA ARG A 57 -8.25 13.89 -14.19
C ARG A 57 -7.03 12.96 -14.23
N MET A 58 -7.08 11.85 -15.00
CA MET A 58 -5.92 11.00 -15.24
C MET A 58 -4.78 11.75 -15.95
N ALA A 59 -5.09 12.65 -16.88
CA ALA A 59 -4.10 13.50 -17.52
C ALA A 59 -3.34 14.33 -16.48
N ALA A 60 -4.03 15.02 -15.58
CA ALA A 60 -3.41 15.78 -14.50
C ALA A 60 -2.63 14.87 -13.51
N PHE A 61 -3.18 13.72 -13.17
CA PHE A 61 -2.58 12.73 -12.30
C PHE A 61 -1.23 12.25 -12.85
N TYR A 62 -1.17 11.78 -14.10
CA TYR A 62 0.06 11.29 -14.71
C TYR A 62 1.05 12.42 -15.04
N ALA A 63 0.58 13.60 -15.46
CA ALA A 63 1.43 14.77 -15.70
C ALA A 63 2.19 15.19 -14.44
N ALA A 64 1.54 15.20 -13.27
CA ALA A 64 2.19 15.51 -12.00
C ALA A 64 3.37 14.56 -11.69
N ARG A 65 3.25 13.27 -12.00
CA ARG A 65 4.30 12.26 -11.78
C ARG A 65 5.40 12.35 -12.85
N ALA A 66 5.04 12.69 -14.08
CA ALA A 66 6.01 12.98 -15.14
C ALA A 66 6.90 14.17 -14.76
N ARG A 67 6.28 15.28 -14.31
CA ARG A 67 6.99 16.46 -13.77
C ARG A 67 7.85 16.07 -12.57
N GLY A 68 7.35 15.16 -11.71
CA GLY A 68 8.05 14.62 -10.53
C GLY A 68 9.24 13.71 -10.83
N GLY A 69 9.60 13.51 -12.10
CA GLY A 69 10.86 12.88 -12.48
C GLY A 69 10.80 11.41 -12.87
N VAL A 70 9.63 10.74 -12.81
CA VAL A 70 9.50 9.31 -13.18
C VAL A 70 9.93 9.06 -14.61
N ALA A 71 10.75 8.00 -14.84
CA ALA A 71 11.26 7.69 -16.18
C ALA A 71 10.19 7.08 -17.09
N LEU A 72 9.39 6.18 -16.56
CA LEU A 72 8.34 5.48 -17.29
C LEU A 72 7.16 5.21 -16.34
N MET A 73 5.94 5.42 -16.83
CA MET A 73 4.71 5.13 -16.07
C MET A 73 3.89 4.06 -16.77
N VAL A 74 3.06 3.34 -16.01
CA VAL A 74 2.10 2.36 -16.54
C VAL A 74 0.71 2.72 -16.04
N THR A 75 -0.27 2.78 -16.96
CA THR A 75 -1.67 3.06 -16.59
C THR A 75 -2.28 1.95 -15.75
N GLY A 76 -3.41 2.21 -15.11
CA GLY A 76 -4.32 1.16 -14.66
C GLY A 76 -4.70 0.18 -15.78
N GLY A 77 -5.19 -1.00 -15.44
CA GLY A 77 -5.50 -2.04 -16.41
C GLY A 77 -6.65 -1.65 -17.35
N ILE A 78 -6.36 -1.63 -18.66
CA ILE A 78 -7.31 -1.34 -19.73
C ILE A 78 -7.67 -2.64 -20.45
N ALA A 79 -8.96 -2.95 -20.55
CA ALA A 79 -9.39 -4.21 -21.17
C ALA A 79 -9.22 -4.18 -22.70
N PRO A 80 -8.73 -5.29 -23.32
CA PRO A 80 -8.60 -5.38 -24.78
C PRO A 80 -9.92 -5.63 -25.49
N ASN A 81 -10.95 -6.07 -24.76
CA ASN A 81 -12.29 -6.35 -25.26
C ASN A 81 -13.34 -6.29 -24.15
N PHE A 82 -14.60 -6.41 -24.50
CA PHE A 82 -15.73 -6.29 -23.57
C PHE A 82 -15.70 -7.35 -22.45
N VAL A 83 -15.42 -8.61 -22.78
CA VAL A 83 -15.42 -9.70 -21.80
C VAL A 83 -14.18 -9.75 -20.90
N GLY A 84 -13.16 -8.97 -21.26
CA GLY A 84 -11.93 -8.82 -20.49
C GLY A 84 -12.00 -7.79 -19.38
N ARG A 85 -13.07 -7.00 -19.30
CA ARG A 85 -13.22 -6.00 -18.24
C ARG A 85 -13.29 -6.64 -16.87
N LEU A 86 -12.77 -5.95 -15.88
CA LEU A 86 -12.87 -6.38 -14.49
C LEU A 86 -14.31 -6.24 -13.98
N GLU A 87 -14.97 -5.12 -14.30
CA GLU A 87 -16.37 -4.81 -14.00
C GLU A 87 -17.10 -4.33 -15.26
N PRO A 88 -18.45 -4.31 -15.28
CA PRO A 88 -19.22 -3.92 -16.46
C PRO A 88 -18.85 -2.56 -17.07
N ASN A 89 -18.47 -1.60 -16.23
CA ASN A 89 -18.13 -0.23 -16.63
C ASN A 89 -16.62 0.02 -16.74
N ALA A 90 -15.77 -1.00 -16.46
CA ALA A 90 -14.32 -0.84 -16.53
C ALA A 90 -13.85 -0.40 -17.92
N SER A 91 -12.80 0.40 -17.92
CA SER A 91 -12.24 0.99 -19.15
C SER A 91 -11.72 -0.06 -20.11
N GLN A 92 -11.87 0.22 -21.41
CA GLN A 92 -11.32 -0.61 -22.49
C GLN A 92 -10.78 0.25 -23.63
N LEU A 93 -9.82 -0.29 -24.38
CA LEU A 93 -9.35 0.29 -25.64
C LEU A 93 -9.46 -0.77 -26.76
N SER A 94 -10.62 -0.79 -27.41
CA SER A 94 -10.98 -1.82 -28.41
C SER A 94 -11.37 -1.21 -29.75
N PHE A 95 -11.69 0.08 -29.81
CA PHE A 95 -12.24 0.77 -30.97
C PHE A 95 -11.54 2.10 -31.26
N PRO A 96 -11.42 2.49 -32.53
CA PRO A 96 -10.71 3.71 -32.92
C PRO A 96 -11.24 5.02 -32.29
N TRP A 97 -12.53 5.13 -32.04
CA TRP A 97 -13.12 6.33 -31.43
C TRP A 97 -12.74 6.53 -29.95
N GLN A 98 -12.19 5.51 -29.29
CA GLN A 98 -11.70 5.61 -27.92
C GLN A 98 -10.30 6.26 -27.83
N VAL A 99 -9.57 6.35 -28.94
CA VAL A 99 -8.21 6.88 -29.00
C VAL A 99 -8.12 8.33 -28.52
N ALA A 100 -9.06 9.18 -28.91
CA ALA A 100 -9.01 10.62 -28.59
C ALA A 100 -8.96 10.91 -27.09
N ARG A 101 -9.72 10.17 -26.27
CA ARG A 101 -9.70 10.36 -24.82
C ARG A 101 -8.39 9.90 -24.17
N HIS A 102 -7.75 8.85 -24.71
CA HIS A 102 -6.44 8.41 -24.26
C HIS A 102 -5.33 9.41 -24.59
N ARG A 103 -5.45 10.17 -25.69
CA ARG A 103 -4.51 11.24 -26.03
C ARG A 103 -4.43 12.33 -24.97
N LEU A 104 -5.52 12.63 -24.27
CA LEU A 104 -5.49 13.59 -23.17
C LEU A 104 -4.40 13.23 -22.13
N ILE A 105 -4.23 11.93 -21.88
CA ILE A 105 -3.23 11.43 -20.91
C ILE A 105 -1.83 11.53 -21.52
N THR A 106 -1.63 10.98 -22.72
CA THR A 106 -0.29 10.91 -23.34
C THR A 106 0.25 12.29 -23.65
N ASP A 107 -0.58 13.20 -24.19
CA ASP A 107 -0.20 14.58 -24.50
C ASP A 107 0.22 15.32 -23.23
N ALA A 108 -0.53 15.17 -22.13
CA ALA A 108 -0.22 15.79 -20.84
C ALA A 108 1.10 15.26 -20.24
N VAL A 109 1.36 13.96 -20.37
CA VAL A 109 2.60 13.34 -19.90
C VAL A 109 3.79 13.79 -20.73
N HIS A 110 3.64 13.81 -22.04
CA HIS A 110 4.71 14.23 -22.97
C HIS A 110 5.04 15.72 -22.82
N ALA A 111 4.04 16.57 -22.53
CA ALA A 111 4.27 17.99 -22.24
C ALA A 111 5.20 18.21 -21.02
N GLU A 112 5.23 17.26 -20.08
CA GLU A 112 6.14 17.26 -18.92
C GLU A 112 7.43 16.46 -19.18
N GLY A 113 7.70 16.05 -20.42
CA GLY A 113 8.88 15.26 -20.80
C GLY A 113 8.88 13.82 -20.27
N GLY A 114 7.73 13.32 -19.81
CA GLY A 114 7.55 11.95 -19.30
C GLY A 114 7.30 10.93 -20.41
N ARG A 115 7.28 9.64 -20.02
CA ARG A 115 6.89 8.51 -20.89
C ARG A 115 5.83 7.67 -20.18
N ILE A 116 4.90 7.10 -20.96
CA ILE A 116 3.79 6.31 -20.42
C ILE A 116 3.45 5.12 -21.31
N ALA A 117 3.32 3.94 -20.71
CA ALA A 117 2.82 2.72 -21.31
C ALA A 117 1.39 2.41 -20.83
N MET A 118 0.56 1.80 -21.68
CA MET A 118 -0.77 1.36 -21.32
C MET A 118 -0.76 -0.10 -20.88
N GLN A 119 -1.25 -0.42 -19.68
CA GLN A 119 -1.43 -1.82 -19.31
C GLN A 119 -2.63 -2.44 -20.02
N ILE A 120 -2.41 -3.54 -20.75
CA ILE A 120 -3.48 -4.33 -21.35
C ILE A 120 -3.78 -5.50 -20.41
N LEU A 121 -4.96 -5.45 -19.77
CA LEU A 121 -5.41 -6.40 -18.78
C LEU A 121 -6.72 -7.06 -19.21
N HIS A 122 -6.75 -8.38 -19.21
CA HIS A 122 -7.99 -9.16 -19.36
C HIS A 122 -8.25 -9.93 -18.06
N ALA A 123 -9.35 -9.60 -17.37
CA ALA A 123 -9.63 -10.10 -16.03
C ALA A 123 -9.76 -11.65 -15.95
N GLY A 124 -10.14 -12.32 -17.04
CA GLY A 124 -10.33 -13.76 -17.02
C GLY A 124 -11.43 -14.17 -16.05
N ARG A 125 -11.19 -15.19 -15.24
CA ARG A 125 -12.14 -15.67 -14.21
C ARG A 125 -12.34 -14.73 -13.03
N TYR A 126 -11.54 -13.65 -12.95
CA TYR A 126 -11.70 -12.60 -11.93
C TYR A 126 -12.69 -11.51 -12.32
N ALA A 127 -13.25 -11.56 -13.53
CA ALA A 127 -14.25 -10.59 -13.96
C ALA A 127 -15.52 -10.65 -13.09
N TYR A 128 -16.00 -9.49 -12.66
CA TYR A 128 -17.20 -9.31 -11.84
C TYR A 128 -18.46 -9.09 -12.71
N HIS A 129 -18.60 -9.91 -13.75
CA HIS A 129 -19.78 -9.91 -14.61
C HIS A 129 -20.06 -11.32 -15.19
N PRO A 130 -21.30 -11.62 -15.61
CA PRO A 130 -21.70 -12.98 -16.02
C PRO A 130 -21.08 -13.44 -17.34
N LEU A 131 -20.43 -12.56 -18.11
CA LEU A 131 -19.77 -12.86 -19.38
C LEU A 131 -18.29 -13.22 -19.21
N ALA A 132 -17.82 -13.45 -17.98
CA ALA A 132 -16.44 -13.83 -17.66
C ALA A 132 -16.02 -15.07 -18.49
N VAL A 133 -14.78 -15.04 -19.00
CA VAL A 133 -14.17 -16.15 -19.74
C VAL A 133 -12.82 -16.55 -19.13
N ALA A 134 -12.43 -17.82 -19.35
CA ALA A 134 -11.17 -18.36 -18.83
C ALA A 134 -10.63 -19.40 -19.82
N PRO A 135 -9.42 -19.97 -19.66
CA PRO A 135 -8.96 -21.09 -20.47
C PRO A 135 -9.91 -22.28 -20.39
N SER A 136 -10.36 -22.60 -19.19
CA SER A 136 -11.34 -23.66 -18.88
C SER A 136 -12.44 -23.13 -17.99
N SER A 137 -13.64 -23.73 -18.05
CA SER A 137 -14.78 -23.28 -17.23
C SER A 137 -14.50 -23.50 -15.74
N SER A 138 -14.29 -22.41 -15.01
CA SER A 138 -13.96 -22.41 -13.59
C SER A 138 -14.52 -21.19 -12.87
N ARG A 139 -14.55 -21.25 -11.53
CA ARG A 139 -14.90 -20.10 -10.67
C ARG A 139 -13.73 -19.81 -9.75
N ALA A 140 -13.30 -18.54 -9.71
CA ALA A 140 -12.31 -18.11 -8.73
C ALA A 140 -12.91 -18.02 -7.32
N PRO A 141 -12.14 -18.33 -6.26
CA PRO A 141 -12.62 -18.19 -4.87
C PRO A 141 -13.09 -16.76 -4.53
N ILE A 142 -12.53 -15.78 -5.20
CA ILE A 142 -12.82 -14.34 -5.00
C ILE A 142 -13.91 -13.78 -5.92
N SER A 143 -14.48 -14.61 -6.84
CA SER A 143 -15.56 -14.17 -7.75
C SER A 143 -16.84 -14.96 -7.52
N ARG A 144 -17.98 -14.26 -7.59
CA ARG A 144 -19.30 -14.90 -7.55
C ARG A 144 -19.70 -15.54 -8.90
N PHE A 145 -19.06 -15.10 -9.99
CA PHE A 145 -19.40 -15.59 -11.34
C PHE A 145 -18.50 -16.77 -11.74
N ARG A 146 -19.09 -17.74 -12.44
CA ARG A 146 -18.37 -18.83 -13.09
C ARG A 146 -17.97 -18.39 -14.49
N ALA A 147 -16.69 -18.39 -14.79
CA ALA A 147 -16.19 -18.07 -16.12
C ALA A 147 -16.45 -19.23 -17.09
N ARG A 148 -16.72 -18.91 -18.36
CA ARG A 148 -16.87 -19.90 -19.45
C ARG A 148 -15.52 -20.18 -20.09
N GLY A 149 -15.25 -21.45 -20.42
CA GLY A 149 -14.06 -21.83 -21.19
C GLY A 149 -14.08 -21.22 -22.60
N LEU A 150 -12.97 -20.63 -23.00
CA LEU A 150 -12.78 -20.11 -24.36
C LEU A 150 -12.72 -21.28 -25.37
N THR A 151 -13.45 -21.16 -26.48
CA THR A 151 -13.24 -22.02 -27.64
C THR A 151 -11.94 -21.69 -28.35
N ARG A 152 -11.42 -22.56 -29.26
CA ARG A 152 -10.24 -22.24 -30.09
C ARG A 152 -10.38 -20.92 -30.82
N TRP A 153 -11.55 -20.66 -31.41
CA TRP A 153 -11.86 -19.38 -32.06
C TRP A 153 -11.91 -18.21 -31.06
N GLY A 154 -12.44 -18.45 -29.85
CA GLY A 154 -12.42 -17.47 -28.76
C GLY A 154 -11.00 -17.08 -28.34
N VAL A 155 -10.08 -18.04 -28.26
CA VAL A 155 -8.65 -17.79 -27.99
C VAL A 155 -8.05 -16.93 -29.11
N ALA A 156 -8.24 -17.29 -30.39
CA ALA A 156 -7.71 -16.53 -31.51
C ALA A 156 -8.25 -15.09 -31.54
N ARG A 157 -9.56 -14.89 -31.28
CA ARG A 157 -10.17 -13.54 -31.15
C ARG A 157 -9.61 -12.75 -29.98
N THR A 158 -9.32 -13.39 -28.87
CA THR A 158 -8.74 -12.73 -27.69
C THR A 158 -7.32 -12.27 -27.99
N ILE A 159 -6.48 -13.09 -28.64
CA ILE A 159 -5.14 -12.68 -29.11
C ILE A 159 -5.25 -11.45 -30.03
N ALA A 160 -6.16 -11.51 -31.02
CA ALA A 160 -6.38 -10.39 -31.95
C ALA A 160 -6.86 -9.11 -31.21
N ALA A 161 -7.61 -9.25 -30.11
CA ALA A 161 -8.03 -8.13 -29.30
C ALA A 161 -6.86 -7.45 -28.57
N TYR A 162 -5.91 -8.21 -28.00
CA TYR A 162 -4.69 -7.67 -27.42
C TYR A 162 -3.85 -6.88 -28.45
N VAL A 163 -3.64 -7.48 -29.63
CA VAL A 163 -2.90 -6.84 -30.72
C VAL A 163 -3.57 -5.55 -31.19
N ARG A 164 -4.88 -5.58 -31.38
CA ARG A 164 -5.67 -4.38 -31.72
C ARG A 164 -5.56 -3.30 -30.65
N SER A 165 -5.69 -3.65 -29.37
CA SER A 165 -5.56 -2.72 -28.26
C SER A 165 -4.18 -2.05 -28.23
N ALA A 166 -3.08 -2.83 -28.44
CA ALA A 166 -1.72 -2.31 -28.52
C ALA A 166 -1.54 -1.31 -29.69
N ARG A 167 -2.09 -1.62 -30.88
CA ARG A 167 -2.07 -0.67 -32.04
C ARG A 167 -2.85 0.61 -31.74
N LEU A 168 -3.98 0.50 -31.05
CA LEU A 168 -4.78 1.68 -30.67
C LEU A 168 -4.04 2.50 -29.59
N ALA A 169 -3.35 1.86 -28.66
CA ALA A 169 -2.48 2.54 -27.70
C ALA A 169 -1.35 3.31 -28.38
N GLN A 170 -0.67 2.70 -29.34
CA GLN A 170 0.36 3.40 -30.15
C GLN A 170 -0.24 4.60 -30.88
N ARG A 171 -1.43 4.47 -31.50
CA ARG A 171 -2.15 5.58 -32.14
C ARG A 171 -2.58 6.66 -31.16
N ALA A 172 -2.79 6.32 -29.90
CA ALA A 172 -3.13 7.25 -28.83
C ALA A 172 -1.90 7.97 -28.25
N GLY A 173 -0.69 7.68 -28.75
CA GLY A 173 0.56 8.31 -28.30
C GLY A 173 1.25 7.64 -27.13
N TYR A 174 0.83 6.47 -26.68
CA TYR A 174 1.57 5.73 -25.67
C TYR A 174 2.96 5.32 -26.19
N ASP A 175 3.98 5.40 -25.33
CA ASP A 175 5.36 4.98 -25.63
C ASP A 175 5.52 3.46 -25.62
N GLY A 176 4.55 2.75 -25.06
CA GLY A 176 4.56 1.29 -24.96
C GLY A 176 3.26 0.72 -24.44
N VAL A 177 3.26 -0.60 -24.28
CA VAL A 177 2.22 -1.34 -23.56
C VAL A 177 2.84 -2.28 -22.53
N GLU A 178 2.13 -2.49 -21.42
CA GLU A 178 2.42 -3.60 -20.52
C GLU A 178 1.37 -4.70 -20.71
N ILE A 179 1.82 -5.89 -21.08
CA ILE A 179 0.98 -7.08 -21.23
C ILE A 179 0.90 -7.77 -19.87
N MET A 180 -0.30 -7.78 -19.27
CA MET A 180 -0.53 -8.31 -17.92
C MET A 180 -0.58 -9.83 -17.94
N GLY A 181 0.56 -10.47 -17.65
CA GLY A 181 0.76 -11.93 -17.65
C GLY A 181 0.85 -12.56 -16.25
N SER A 182 0.48 -11.84 -15.18
CA SER A 182 0.65 -12.30 -13.79
C SER A 182 -0.61 -12.17 -12.95
N GLU A 183 -0.48 -12.44 -11.63
CA GLU A 183 -1.45 -12.18 -10.55
C GLU A 183 -2.79 -12.91 -10.72
N GLY A 184 -2.82 -13.99 -11.52
CA GLY A 184 -3.99 -14.82 -11.73
C GLY A 184 -4.98 -14.29 -12.77
N TYR A 185 -4.62 -13.28 -13.57
CA TYR A 185 -5.41 -12.80 -14.71
C TYR A 185 -5.36 -13.77 -15.90
N LEU A 186 -6.10 -13.49 -16.98
CA LEU A 186 -6.34 -14.45 -18.06
C LEU A 186 -5.08 -15.13 -18.61
N ILE A 187 -4.01 -14.39 -18.85
CA ILE A 187 -2.75 -14.94 -19.38
C ILE A 187 -2.15 -15.92 -18.38
N ASN A 188 -2.06 -15.53 -17.11
CA ASN A 188 -1.55 -16.41 -16.04
C ASN A 188 -2.44 -17.65 -15.86
N GLN A 189 -3.76 -17.50 -16.06
CA GLN A 189 -4.70 -18.63 -16.03
C GLN A 189 -4.43 -19.64 -17.18
N PHE A 190 -3.93 -19.21 -18.34
CA PHE A 190 -3.50 -20.14 -19.41
C PHE A 190 -2.22 -20.87 -19.04
N VAL A 191 -1.29 -20.22 -18.36
CA VAL A 191 0.01 -20.78 -17.98
C VAL A 191 -0.11 -21.81 -16.86
N ALA A 192 -0.90 -21.53 -15.83
CA ALA A 192 -1.00 -22.36 -14.64
C ALA A 192 -1.89 -23.59 -14.86
N PRO A 193 -1.42 -24.82 -14.56
CA PRO A 193 -2.20 -26.05 -14.76
C PRO A 193 -3.47 -26.09 -13.90
N GLN A 194 -3.49 -25.44 -12.73
CA GLN A 194 -4.66 -25.38 -11.85
C GLN A 194 -5.90 -24.67 -12.46
N THR A 195 -5.72 -23.92 -13.55
CA THR A 195 -6.80 -23.16 -14.20
C THR A 195 -6.97 -23.50 -15.68
N ASN A 196 -6.02 -24.25 -16.25
CA ASN A 196 -6.03 -24.64 -17.65
C ASN A 196 -6.14 -26.17 -17.79
N PHE A 197 -7.36 -26.68 -17.89
CA PHE A 197 -7.69 -28.11 -18.05
C PHE A 197 -7.96 -28.48 -19.51
N ARG A 198 -7.44 -27.70 -20.47
CA ARG A 198 -7.63 -27.94 -21.91
C ARG A 198 -6.80 -29.15 -22.38
N SER A 199 -7.32 -29.87 -23.37
CA SER A 199 -6.64 -30.97 -24.04
C SER A 199 -6.26 -30.65 -25.50
N ASP A 200 -6.47 -29.40 -25.92
CA ASP A 200 -6.09 -28.92 -27.25
C ASP A 200 -4.72 -28.21 -27.23
N GLU A 201 -4.33 -27.60 -28.36
CA GLU A 201 -3.06 -26.87 -28.54
C GLU A 201 -2.83 -25.69 -27.59
N TRP A 202 -3.79 -25.37 -26.71
CA TRP A 202 -3.73 -24.28 -25.74
C TRP A 202 -3.64 -24.78 -24.28
N GLY A 203 -3.52 -26.11 -24.07
CA GLY A 203 -3.47 -26.71 -22.74
C GLY A 203 -2.68 -28.02 -22.69
N GLY A 204 -2.68 -28.67 -21.54
CA GLY A 204 -1.89 -29.88 -21.31
C GLY A 204 -0.40 -29.58 -21.10
N ALA A 205 0.45 -29.94 -22.06
CA ALA A 205 1.90 -29.69 -21.98
C ALA A 205 2.22 -28.19 -21.80
N PHE A 206 3.35 -27.90 -21.16
CA PHE A 206 3.74 -26.53 -20.83
C PHE A 206 3.89 -25.65 -22.09
N GLU A 207 4.45 -26.18 -23.16
CA GLU A 207 4.62 -25.51 -24.45
C GLU A 207 3.29 -25.06 -25.05
N ASN A 208 2.24 -25.81 -24.82
CA ASN A 208 0.87 -25.45 -25.22
C ASN A 208 0.30 -24.35 -24.31
N ARG A 209 0.51 -24.46 -23.00
CA ARG A 209 0.00 -23.49 -22.04
C ARG A 209 0.63 -22.08 -22.23
N ILE A 210 1.90 -22.00 -22.58
CA ILE A 210 2.59 -20.72 -22.86
C ILE A 210 2.35 -20.19 -24.29
N ARG A 211 1.77 -20.99 -25.18
CA ARG A 211 1.46 -20.57 -26.56
C ARG A 211 0.64 -19.28 -26.59
N PHE A 212 -0.32 -19.13 -25.66
CA PHE A 212 -1.19 -17.96 -25.60
C PHE A 212 -0.41 -16.66 -25.32
N PRO A 213 0.35 -16.50 -24.23
CA PRO A 213 1.17 -15.32 -23.99
C PRO A 213 2.21 -15.06 -25.08
N VAL A 214 2.91 -16.08 -25.55
CA VAL A 214 3.93 -15.96 -26.60
C VAL A 214 3.33 -15.43 -27.91
N GLN A 215 2.17 -15.92 -28.31
CA GLN A 215 1.47 -15.41 -29.50
C GLN A 215 0.99 -13.98 -29.33
N ILE A 216 0.54 -13.58 -28.13
CA ILE A 216 0.16 -12.18 -27.85
C ILE A 216 1.39 -11.27 -28.01
N VAL A 217 2.52 -11.57 -27.38
CA VAL A 217 3.73 -10.76 -27.46
C VAL A 217 4.24 -10.67 -28.89
N ARG A 218 4.40 -11.82 -29.57
CA ARG A 218 4.92 -11.87 -30.94
C ARG A 218 4.06 -11.04 -31.91
N ARG A 219 2.75 -11.29 -31.94
CA ARG A 219 1.86 -10.56 -32.85
C ARG A 219 1.70 -9.10 -32.49
N THR A 220 1.86 -8.74 -31.20
CA THR A 220 1.90 -7.35 -30.78
C THR A 220 3.16 -6.70 -31.34
N ARG A 221 4.34 -7.31 -31.21
CA ARG A 221 5.61 -6.82 -31.76
C ARG A 221 5.53 -6.64 -33.27
N GLU A 222 5.00 -7.62 -33.98
CA GLU A 222 4.78 -7.54 -35.43
C GLU A 222 3.88 -6.36 -35.81
N ALA A 223 2.87 -6.05 -35.00
CA ALA A 223 1.88 -5.02 -35.29
C ALA A 223 2.32 -3.59 -34.95
N VAL A 224 3.17 -3.41 -33.91
CA VAL A 224 3.59 -2.07 -33.42
C VAL A 224 5.01 -1.69 -33.87
N GLY A 225 5.75 -2.61 -34.51
CA GLY A 225 7.13 -2.34 -34.97
C GLY A 225 8.17 -2.52 -33.87
N ARG A 226 9.44 -2.13 -34.16
CA ARG A 226 10.59 -2.34 -33.26
C ARG A 226 10.72 -1.25 -32.19
N ASP A 227 10.38 -0.02 -32.52
CA ASP A 227 10.61 1.17 -31.69
C ASP A 227 9.40 1.49 -30.79
N PHE A 228 8.85 0.46 -30.15
CA PHE A 228 7.74 0.57 -29.21
C PHE A 228 7.98 -0.34 -28.01
N ILE A 229 7.84 0.19 -26.80
CA ILE A 229 8.11 -0.57 -25.56
C ILE A 229 7.04 -1.64 -25.37
N ILE A 230 7.43 -2.90 -25.22
CA ILE A 230 6.56 -4.01 -24.79
C ILE A 230 7.09 -4.52 -23.47
N ILE A 231 6.41 -4.17 -22.38
CA ILE A 231 6.65 -4.74 -21.06
C ILE A 231 5.82 -6.01 -20.95
N TYR A 232 6.42 -7.12 -20.53
CA TYR A 232 5.67 -8.30 -20.15
C TYR A 232 5.71 -8.44 -18.62
N ARG A 233 4.54 -8.38 -17.95
CA ARG A 233 4.48 -8.60 -16.50
C ARG A 233 4.36 -10.10 -16.24
N LEU A 234 5.48 -10.69 -15.86
CA LEU A 234 5.64 -12.13 -15.66
C LEU A 234 5.29 -12.50 -14.21
N SER A 235 4.46 -13.51 -14.00
CA SER A 235 4.26 -14.11 -12.69
C SER A 235 5.51 -14.91 -12.31
N MET A 236 6.41 -14.27 -11.58
CA MET A 236 7.65 -14.92 -11.15
C MET A 236 7.46 -15.76 -9.88
N LEU A 237 6.39 -15.48 -9.11
CA LEU A 237 6.06 -16.18 -7.88
C LEU A 237 4.54 -16.19 -7.73
N ASP A 238 3.89 -17.34 -7.94
CA ASP A 238 2.42 -17.42 -7.95
C ASP A 238 1.80 -17.42 -6.54
N LEU A 239 2.45 -18.03 -5.55
CA LEU A 239 1.99 -18.17 -4.17
C LEU A 239 0.62 -18.84 -4.04
N VAL A 240 0.33 -19.79 -4.92
CA VAL A 240 -0.88 -20.63 -4.93
C VAL A 240 -0.53 -22.09 -5.26
N ASP A 241 -1.33 -23.00 -4.75
CA ASP A 241 -1.22 -24.43 -5.10
C ASP A 241 -1.39 -24.62 -6.61
N GLY A 242 -0.56 -25.47 -7.20
CA GLY A 242 -0.61 -25.71 -8.65
C GLY A 242 -0.20 -24.52 -9.51
N GLY A 243 0.52 -23.56 -8.96
CA GLY A 243 1.18 -22.49 -9.70
C GLY A 243 2.32 -23.02 -10.59
N SER A 244 3.17 -22.12 -11.11
CA SER A 244 4.32 -22.45 -11.97
C SER A 244 5.48 -23.05 -11.17
N THR A 245 6.31 -23.88 -11.81
CA THR A 245 7.65 -24.21 -11.30
C THR A 245 8.64 -23.11 -11.71
N TRP A 246 9.83 -23.09 -11.07
CA TRP A 246 10.86 -22.13 -11.46
C TRP A 246 11.31 -22.32 -12.92
N ASP A 247 11.48 -23.56 -13.38
CA ASP A 247 11.86 -23.87 -14.76
C ASP A 247 10.79 -23.39 -15.77
N GLU A 248 9.51 -23.53 -15.43
CA GLU A 248 8.41 -22.97 -16.23
C GLU A 248 8.45 -21.43 -16.28
N VAL A 249 8.81 -20.75 -15.17
CA VAL A 249 9.00 -19.30 -15.14
C VAL A 249 10.14 -18.87 -16.07
N VAL A 250 11.30 -19.53 -15.97
CA VAL A 250 12.47 -19.26 -16.81
C VAL A 250 12.14 -19.48 -18.28
N ALA A 251 11.54 -20.63 -18.63
CA ALA A 251 11.19 -20.97 -20.01
C ALA A 251 10.18 -19.97 -20.61
N LEU A 252 9.18 -19.51 -19.82
CA LEU A 252 8.25 -18.49 -20.28
C LEU A 252 8.95 -17.14 -20.46
N ALA A 253 9.86 -16.73 -19.54
CA ALA A 253 10.63 -15.51 -19.67
C ALA A 253 11.43 -15.48 -20.98
N GLN A 254 12.16 -16.55 -21.28
CA GLN A 254 12.92 -16.72 -22.54
C GLN A 254 12.02 -16.69 -23.77
N ALA A 255 10.86 -17.36 -23.70
CA ALA A 255 9.92 -17.41 -24.82
C ALA A 255 9.28 -16.03 -25.12
N VAL A 256 8.96 -15.21 -24.09
CA VAL A 256 8.43 -13.86 -24.31
C VAL A 256 9.52 -12.87 -24.75
N GLU A 257 10.77 -13.03 -24.27
CA GLU A 257 11.92 -12.29 -24.79
C GLU A 257 12.11 -12.57 -26.28
N ALA A 258 12.18 -13.84 -26.66
CA ALA A 258 12.31 -14.24 -28.06
C ALA A 258 11.11 -13.80 -28.93
N ALA A 259 9.94 -13.65 -28.34
CA ALA A 259 8.74 -13.11 -29.00
C ALA A 259 8.77 -11.58 -29.18
N GLY A 260 9.74 -10.87 -28.56
CA GLY A 260 9.98 -9.43 -28.73
C GLY A 260 9.52 -8.56 -27.56
N ALA A 261 9.41 -9.08 -26.35
CA ALA A 261 9.30 -8.25 -25.15
C ALA A 261 10.56 -7.37 -25.02
N THR A 262 10.38 -6.11 -24.60
CA THR A 262 11.49 -5.15 -24.40
C THR A 262 11.99 -5.19 -22.95
N ILE A 263 11.08 -5.42 -22.00
CA ILE A 263 11.32 -5.41 -20.56
C ILE A 263 10.46 -6.50 -19.94
N ILE A 264 10.96 -7.16 -18.89
CA ILE A 264 10.17 -8.07 -18.06
C ILE A 264 9.98 -7.44 -16.69
N ASN A 265 8.70 -7.23 -16.30
CA ASN A 265 8.31 -6.73 -15.00
C ASN A 265 7.86 -7.88 -14.09
N THR A 266 8.31 -7.89 -12.85
CA THR A 266 7.99 -8.93 -11.88
C THR A 266 6.54 -8.83 -11.40
N GLY A 267 5.81 -9.95 -11.41
CA GLY A 267 4.53 -10.14 -10.74
C GLY A 267 4.68 -11.12 -9.58
N VAL A 268 4.05 -10.81 -8.45
CA VAL A 268 4.13 -11.61 -7.21
C VAL A 268 2.76 -11.83 -6.61
N GLY A 269 2.39 -13.09 -6.47
CA GLY A 269 1.16 -13.54 -5.83
C GLY A 269 -0.09 -13.37 -6.70
N TRP A 270 -0.95 -14.37 -6.69
CA TRP A 270 -2.30 -14.25 -7.25
C TRP A 270 -3.21 -13.48 -6.30
N HIS A 271 -4.25 -12.83 -6.81
CA HIS A 271 -5.23 -12.14 -5.96
C HIS A 271 -5.95 -13.05 -4.95
N GLU A 272 -6.00 -14.34 -5.20
CA GLU A 272 -6.56 -15.34 -4.30
C GLU A 272 -5.54 -15.97 -3.35
N ALA A 273 -4.24 -15.62 -3.47
CA ALA A 273 -3.20 -16.09 -2.57
C ALA A 273 -3.50 -15.68 -1.12
N ARG A 274 -3.14 -16.55 -0.19
CA ARG A 274 -3.34 -16.32 1.26
C ARG A 274 -2.05 -15.85 1.94
N ILE A 275 -1.16 -15.26 1.18
CA ILE A 275 0.10 -14.68 1.62
C ILE A 275 0.08 -13.19 1.29
N PRO A 276 0.36 -12.29 2.24
CA PRO A 276 0.43 -10.86 1.95
C PRO A 276 1.67 -10.54 1.12
N THR A 277 1.53 -9.67 0.11
CA THR A 277 2.67 -9.29 -0.75
C THR A 277 2.92 -7.79 -0.78
N ILE A 278 1.99 -6.97 -0.27
CA ILE A 278 2.03 -5.51 -0.39
C ILE A 278 1.59 -4.76 0.87
N ALA A 279 1.12 -5.46 1.91
CA ALA A 279 0.67 -4.84 3.16
C ALA A 279 1.85 -4.30 3.98
N THR A 280 1.58 -3.43 4.97
CA THR A 280 2.62 -2.76 5.76
C THR A 280 3.53 -3.73 6.52
N MET A 281 3.02 -4.90 6.92
CA MET A 281 3.78 -5.95 7.62
C MET A 281 4.77 -6.71 6.74
N VAL A 282 4.66 -6.58 5.41
CA VAL A 282 5.63 -7.18 4.47
C VAL A 282 6.90 -6.34 4.52
N PRO A 283 8.09 -6.93 4.75
CA PRO A 283 9.34 -6.19 4.77
C PRO A 283 9.61 -5.42 3.47
N ARG A 284 10.38 -4.35 3.54
CA ARG A 284 10.78 -3.59 2.36
C ARG A 284 11.52 -4.48 1.38
N ALA A 285 11.18 -4.36 0.11
CA ALA A 285 11.74 -5.12 -1.01
C ALA A 285 11.76 -6.65 -0.82
N ALA A 286 10.88 -7.21 0.04
CA ALA A 286 10.87 -8.63 0.43
C ALA A 286 10.84 -9.64 -0.72
N PHE A 287 10.55 -9.20 -1.93
CA PHE A 287 10.46 -10.06 -3.12
C PHE A 287 11.52 -9.72 -4.20
N ALA A 288 12.50 -8.84 -3.92
CA ALA A 288 13.54 -8.49 -4.89
C ALA A 288 14.39 -9.71 -5.31
N TRP A 289 14.57 -10.66 -4.39
CA TRP A 289 15.31 -11.91 -4.62
C TRP A 289 14.74 -12.75 -5.79
N VAL A 290 13.42 -12.72 -6.03
CA VAL A 290 12.85 -13.53 -7.12
C VAL A 290 13.20 -12.95 -8.50
N THR A 291 13.30 -11.61 -8.58
CA THR A 291 13.80 -10.93 -9.80
C THR A 291 15.27 -11.25 -10.02
N ARG A 292 16.11 -11.16 -8.98
CA ARG A 292 17.52 -11.53 -9.02
C ARG A 292 17.73 -12.96 -9.52
N ARG A 293 16.89 -13.89 -9.09
CA ARG A 293 16.98 -15.31 -9.50
C ARG A 293 16.81 -15.51 -11.01
N LEU A 294 16.11 -14.60 -11.71
CA LEU A 294 15.93 -14.66 -13.17
C LEU A 294 17.12 -14.04 -13.96
N ARG A 295 18.01 -13.29 -13.29
CA ARG A 295 19.15 -12.67 -13.95
C ARG A 295 20.05 -13.70 -14.62
N GLY A 296 20.51 -13.36 -15.83
CA GLY A 296 21.32 -14.24 -16.67
C GLY A 296 20.53 -15.26 -17.48
N ALA A 297 19.27 -15.52 -17.14
CA ALA A 297 18.39 -16.38 -17.93
C ALA A 297 17.81 -15.66 -19.17
N VAL A 298 17.70 -14.33 -19.11
CA VAL A 298 17.24 -13.43 -20.18
C VAL A 298 18.21 -12.25 -20.33
N LYS A 299 18.14 -11.56 -21.47
CA LYS A 299 18.98 -10.40 -21.80
C LYS A 299 18.24 -9.07 -21.63
N VAL A 300 16.91 -9.08 -21.72
CA VAL A 300 16.09 -7.88 -21.55
C VAL A 300 16.13 -7.40 -20.10
N PRO A 301 16.02 -6.08 -19.84
CA PRO A 301 15.99 -5.52 -18.50
C PRO A 301 14.88 -6.13 -17.64
N LEU A 302 15.20 -6.35 -16.35
CA LEU A 302 14.29 -6.88 -15.34
C LEU A 302 13.88 -5.78 -14.36
N ILE A 303 12.61 -5.77 -13.96
CA ILE A 303 12.06 -4.82 -12.98
C ILE A 303 11.68 -5.56 -11.71
N ALA A 304 12.25 -5.15 -10.56
CA ALA A 304 11.81 -5.59 -9.23
C ALA A 304 10.61 -4.77 -8.73
N THR A 305 9.75 -5.40 -7.94
CA THR A 305 8.52 -4.78 -7.43
C THR A 305 8.20 -5.26 -6.01
N ASN A 306 7.15 -4.72 -5.44
CA ASN A 306 6.57 -4.98 -4.13
C ASN A 306 7.38 -4.42 -2.95
N ARG A 307 6.73 -3.56 -2.16
CA ARG A 307 7.25 -2.95 -0.93
C ARG A 307 8.56 -2.16 -1.09
N ILE A 308 8.82 -1.61 -2.27
CA ILE A 308 9.88 -0.64 -2.52
C ILE A 308 9.21 0.75 -2.40
N ASN A 309 9.62 1.57 -1.42
CA ASN A 309 8.89 2.80 -1.07
C ASN A 309 9.78 3.98 -0.60
N ASP A 310 11.08 3.83 -0.64
CA ASP A 310 12.05 4.91 -0.34
C ASP A 310 13.28 4.81 -1.23
N PRO A 311 14.02 5.92 -1.44
CA PRO A 311 15.17 5.95 -2.36
C PRO A 311 16.33 5.05 -1.93
N ALA A 312 16.55 4.83 -0.64
CA ALA A 312 17.64 3.99 -0.16
C ALA A 312 17.36 2.52 -0.48
N THR A 313 16.11 2.06 -0.33
CA THR A 313 15.69 0.71 -0.75
C THR A 313 15.82 0.53 -2.26
N VAL A 314 15.45 1.54 -3.07
CA VAL A 314 15.66 1.51 -4.53
C VAL A 314 17.15 1.34 -4.85
N GLU A 315 17.98 2.18 -4.25
CA GLU A 315 19.43 2.17 -4.47
C GLU A 315 20.04 0.83 -4.08
N ALA A 316 19.67 0.27 -2.92
CA ALA A 316 20.18 -1.01 -2.45
C ALA A 316 19.83 -2.17 -3.39
N VAL A 317 18.58 -2.25 -3.89
CA VAL A 317 18.13 -3.27 -4.85
C VAL A 317 18.92 -3.18 -6.17
N LEU A 318 19.12 -1.97 -6.68
CA LEU A 318 19.85 -1.75 -7.93
C LEU A 318 21.36 -1.98 -7.77
N ALA A 319 21.96 -1.50 -6.69
CA ALA A 319 23.38 -1.66 -6.38
C ALA A 319 23.79 -3.13 -6.21
N ARG A 320 22.94 -3.96 -5.59
CA ARG A 320 23.15 -5.41 -5.50
C ARG A 320 22.99 -6.11 -6.85
N GLY A 321 22.48 -5.42 -7.87
CA GLY A 321 22.16 -6.00 -9.15
C GLY A 321 20.97 -6.97 -9.11
N ASP A 322 20.03 -6.80 -8.20
CA ASP A 322 18.83 -7.65 -8.12
C ASP A 322 17.91 -7.42 -9.33
N ALA A 323 17.93 -6.21 -9.87
CA ALA A 323 17.15 -5.80 -11.04
C ALA A 323 17.86 -4.66 -11.80
N ASP A 324 17.36 -4.35 -13.00
CA ASP A 324 17.82 -3.21 -13.80
C ASP A 324 16.99 -1.96 -13.55
N MET A 325 15.75 -2.13 -13.10
CA MET A 325 14.81 -1.09 -12.69
C MET A 325 13.98 -1.54 -11.48
N VAL A 326 13.32 -0.59 -10.83
CA VAL A 326 12.31 -0.85 -9.80
C VAL A 326 10.95 -0.31 -10.21
N SER A 327 9.89 -1.03 -9.83
CA SER A 327 8.50 -0.61 -10.00
C SER A 327 7.89 -0.22 -8.66
N MET A 328 7.43 1.01 -8.57
CA MET A 328 6.73 1.55 -7.43
C MET A 328 5.37 2.10 -7.87
N ALA A 329 4.27 1.63 -7.29
CA ALA A 329 2.94 2.13 -7.61
C ALA A 329 2.45 3.14 -6.55
N ARG A 330 2.10 2.65 -5.37
CA ARG A 330 1.57 3.46 -4.26
C ARG A 330 2.51 4.55 -3.72
N PRO A 331 3.85 4.45 -3.77
CA PRO A 331 4.73 5.57 -3.46
C PRO A 331 4.42 6.83 -4.26
N PHE A 332 4.02 6.69 -5.52
CA PHE A 332 3.61 7.82 -6.36
C PHE A 332 2.18 8.35 -6.10
N LEU A 333 1.37 7.64 -5.31
CA LEU A 333 0.18 8.23 -4.69
C LEU A 333 0.60 9.08 -3.49
N ALA A 334 1.52 8.58 -2.67
CA ALA A 334 1.97 9.27 -1.47
C ALA A 334 2.77 10.54 -1.82
N ASP A 335 3.67 10.46 -2.79
CA ASP A 335 4.49 11.59 -3.24
C ASP A 335 4.73 11.56 -4.76
N PRO A 336 4.09 12.45 -5.54
CA PRO A 336 4.33 12.53 -6.97
C PRO A 336 5.74 13.02 -7.34
N ASP A 337 6.43 13.73 -6.42
CA ASP A 337 7.73 14.36 -6.63
C ASP A 337 8.91 13.51 -6.09
N PHE A 338 8.64 12.24 -5.84
CA PHE A 338 9.57 11.28 -5.23
C PHE A 338 10.97 11.31 -5.88
N VAL A 339 11.04 11.20 -7.21
CA VAL A 339 12.32 11.09 -7.93
C VAL A 339 13.10 12.41 -7.89
N ASN A 340 12.45 13.56 -8.10
CA ASN A 340 13.10 14.85 -8.02
C ASN A 340 13.65 15.13 -6.62
N LYS A 341 12.89 14.77 -5.55
CA LYS A 341 13.36 14.90 -4.18
C LYS A 341 14.58 14.02 -3.91
N ALA A 342 14.57 12.77 -4.40
CA ALA A 342 15.71 11.87 -4.30
C ALA A 342 16.94 12.45 -5.05
N ALA A 343 16.74 12.94 -6.27
CA ALA A 343 17.81 13.54 -7.09
C ALA A 343 18.43 14.79 -6.43
N ALA A 344 17.61 15.57 -5.72
CA ALA A 344 18.03 16.77 -5.02
C ALA A 344 18.60 16.50 -3.60
N GLY A 345 18.78 15.24 -3.19
CA GLY A 345 19.24 14.89 -1.84
C GLY A 345 18.23 15.19 -0.72
N ARG A 346 16.96 15.41 -1.07
CA ARG A 346 15.87 15.77 -0.14
C ARG A 346 14.96 14.59 0.20
N ALA A 347 15.56 13.42 0.43
CA ALA A 347 14.81 12.20 0.76
C ALA A 347 13.97 12.35 2.04
N ASP A 348 14.41 13.18 2.99
CA ASP A 348 13.67 13.50 4.21
C ASP A 348 12.38 14.32 3.96
N GLU A 349 12.18 14.88 2.77
CA GLU A 349 10.95 15.54 2.34
C GLU A 349 9.97 14.61 1.61
N ILE A 350 10.34 13.37 1.33
CA ILE A 350 9.46 12.42 0.66
C ILE A 350 8.34 11.96 1.62
N ASN A 351 7.09 12.09 1.19
CA ASN A 351 5.95 11.52 1.88
C ASN A 351 5.86 10.02 1.57
N THR A 352 6.46 9.20 2.44
CA THR A 352 6.64 7.77 2.20
C THR A 352 5.32 7.00 2.28
N CYS A 353 5.06 6.10 1.30
CA CYS A 353 3.94 5.17 1.35
C CYS A 353 4.11 4.16 2.48
N ILE A 354 3.22 4.14 3.44
CA ILE A 354 3.26 3.26 4.63
C ILE A 354 2.62 1.87 4.42
N GLY A 355 2.29 1.47 3.21
CA GLY A 355 1.75 0.15 2.89
C GLY A 355 0.36 -0.17 3.48
N CYS A 356 -0.40 0.83 3.95
CA CYS A 356 -1.67 0.67 4.69
C CYS A 356 -2.85 0.14 3.86
N ASN A 357 -2.84 0.29 2.55
CA ASN A 357 -3.90 -0.07 1.59
C ASN A 357 -5.24 0.68 1.73
N GLN A 358 -5.44 1.52 2.74
CA GLN A 358 -6.75 2.05 3.14
C GLN A 358 -7.39 3.01 2.14
N ALA A 359 -6.66 4.05 1.70
CA ALA A 359 -7.23 5.06 0.80
C ALA A 359 -7.01 4.73 -0.69
N CYS A 360 -6.25 3.72 -1.00
CA CYS A 360 -6.04 3.24 -2.37
C CYS A 360 -6.86 1.97 -2.64
N LEU A 361 -6.37 0.79 -2.28
CA LEU A 361 -7.02 -0.48 -2.62
C LEU A 361 -8.41 -0.65 -1.97
N ASP A 362 -8.58 -0.33 -0.68
CA ASP A 362 -9.88 -0.49 -0.03
C ASP A 362 -10.96 0.41 -0.66
N GLN A 363 -10.59 1.66 -1.09
CA GLN A 363 -11.52 2.53 -1.82
C GLN A 363 -11.93 1.93 -3.18
N ILE A 364 -10.98 1.43 -3.95
CA ILE A 364 -11.29 0.75 -5.22
C ILE A 364 -12.24 -0.43 -5.01
N PHE A 365 -12.02 -1.25 -3.99
CA PHE A 365 -12.95 -2.35 -3.64
C PHE A 365 -14.32 -1.87 -3.12
N ASN A 366 -14.44 -0.59 -2.73
CA ASN A 366 -15.70 0.07 -2.41
C ASN A 366 -16.30 0.80 -3.63
N ARG A 367 -15.63 0.79 -4.79
CA ARG A 367 -15.98 1.51 -6.02
C ARG A 367 -15.89 3.02 -5.87
N ASP A 368 -14.99 3.48 -5.01
CA ASP A 368 -14.64 4.89 -4.85
C ASP A 368 -13.35 5.20 -5.63
N ILE A 369 -13.16 6.48 -5.95
CA ILE A 369 -11.89 6.94 -6.53
C ILE A 369 -10.78 6.77 -5.49
N ALA A 370 -9.66 6.20 -5.91
CA ALA A 370 -8.48 6.05 -5.07
C ALA A 370 -7.97 7.40 -4.55
N SER A 371 -7.31 7.35 -3.41
CA SER A 371 -6.54 8.44 -2.84
C SER A 371 -5.35 7.85 -2.08
N CYS A 372 -4.69 8.63 -1.25
CA CYS A 372 -3.68 8.12 -0.33
C CYS A 372 -3.97 8.58 1.10
N LEU A 373 -3.77 7.70 2.08
CA LEU A 373 -3.97 8.03 3.49
C LEU A 373 -3.09 9.21 3.91
N VAL A 374 -1.82 9.23 3.48
CA VAL A 374 -0.84 10.26 3.82
C VAL A 374 -0.85 11.44 2.85
N ASN A 375 -1.55 11.34 1.71
CA ASN A 375 -1.65 12.39 0.69
C ASN A 375 -3.06 12.47 0.09
N PRO A 376 -3.98 13.25 0.66
CA PRO A 376 -5.35 13.39 0.17
C PRO A 376 -5.48 13.96 -1.26
N TYR A 377 -4.43 14.60 -1.78
CA TYR A 377 -4.42 15.17 -3.14
C TYR A 377 -4.35 14.10 -4.22
N ALA A 378 -3.82 12.90 -3.91
CA ALA A 378 -3.67 11.81 -4.87
C ALA A 378 -5.00 11.45 -5.53
N CYS A 379 -5.05 11.44 -6.87
CA CYS A 379 -6.23 11.27 -7.71
C CYS A 379 -7.28 12.42 -7.59
N HIS A 380 -6.92 13.50 -6.84
CA HIS A 380 -7.76 14.68 -6.64
C HIS A 380 -7.04 15.97 -7.02
N GLU A 381 -5.99 15.89 -7.85
CA GLU A 381 -5.09 17.00 -8.22
C GLU A 381 -5.84 18.18 -8.88
N THR A 382 -6.98 17.92 -9.52
CA THR A 382 -7.84 18.95 -10.13
C THR A 382 -8.96 19.45 -9.22
N VAL A 383 -9.17 18.79 -8.06
CA VAL A 383 -10.29 19.08 -7.13
C VAL A 383 -9.77 19.72 -5.86
N LEU A 384 -8.64 19.23 -5.35
CA LEU A 384 -7.97 19.78 -4.17
C LEU A 384 -6.76 20.61 -4.65
N THR A 385 -6.84 21.90 -4.51
CA THR A 385 -5.76 22.83 -4.84
C THR A 385 -5.44 23.69 -3.63
N ALA A 386 -4.19 24.05 -3.42
CA ALA A 386 -3.72 24.85 -2.31
C ALA A 386 -3.10 26.20 -2.79
N PRO A 387 -3.88 27.07 -3.48
CA PRO A 387 -3.33 28.35 -3.91
C PRO A 387 -2.99 29.21 -2.70
N PRO A 388 -1.95 30.05 -2.82
CA PRO A 388 -1.66 31.07 -1.82
C PRO A 388 -2.88 31.97 -1.59
N VAL A 389 -3.07 32.42 -0.36
CA VAL A 389 -4.20 33.31 0.02
C VAL A 389 -3.72 34.68 0.48
N ALA A 390 -4.60 35.66 0.27
CA ALA A 390 -4.48 37.00 0.84
C ALA A 390 -5.88 37.44 1.34
N PRO A 391 -6.00 38.01 2.56
CA PRO A 391 -4.92 38.24 3.51
C PRO A 391 -4.43 37.00 4.23
N ARG A 392 -3.16 37.02 4.65
CA ARG A 392 -2.61 36.00 5.55
C ARG A 392 -3.29 36.10 6.91
N LYS A 393 -3.59 34.95 7.52
CA LYS A 393 -4.18 34.84 8.86
C LYS A 393 -3.17 34.26 9.85
N ARG A 394 -3.27 34.65 11.11
CA ARG A 394 -2.66 33.93 12.22
C ARG A 394 -3.57 32.77 12.61
N VAL A 395 -3.08 31.54 12.44
CA VAL A 395 -3.84 30.31 12.66
C VAL A 395 -3.23 29.52 13.82
N ALA A 396 -4.03 29.22 14.83
CA ALA A 396 -3.64 28.29 15.87
C ALA A 396 -4.20 26.87 15.53
N VAL A 397 -3.34 25.85 15.61
CA VAL A 397 -3.74 24.44 15.54
C VAL A 397 -3.43 23.79 16.89
N VAL A 398 -4.45 23.26 17.56
CA VAL A 398 -4.30 22.65 18.89
C VAL A 398 -4.44 21.15 18.78
N GLY A 399 -3.32 20.45 18.92
CA GLY A 399 -3.15 19.00 18.76
C GLY A 399 -2.27 18.66 17.56
N ALA A 400 -1.11 18.06 17.81
CA ALA A 400 -0.13 17.65 16.81
C ALA A 400 -0.28 16.16 16.40
N GLY A 401 -1.51 15.63 16.44
CA GLY A 401 -1.86 14.35 15.84
C GLY A 401 -2.02 14.46 14.33
N PRO A 402 -2.33 13.35 13.59
CA PRO A 402 -2.38 13.34 12.13
C PRO A 402 -3.27 14.43 11.51
N ALA A 403 -4.44 14.72 12.11
CA ALA A 403 -5.34 15.76 11.64
C ALA A 403 -4.72 17.16 11.77
N GLY A 404 -4.14 17.47 12.95
CA GLY A 404 -3.53 18.76 13.21
C GLY A 404 -2.25 18.99 12.39
N LEU A 405 -1.43 17.95 12.21
CA LEU A 405 -0.23 18.01 11.35
C LEU A 405 -0.59 18.33 9.90
N ALA A 406 -1.62 17.67 9.35
CA ALA A 406 -2.12 17.93 8.00
C ALA A 406 -2.70 19.34 7.89
N ALA A 407 -3.46 19.80 8.90
CA ALA A 407 -4.02 21.14 8.90
C ALA A 407 -2.94 22.22 8.98
N ALA A 408 -1.97 22.06 9.89
CA ALA A 408 -0.89 23.04 10.08
C ALA A 408 -0.02 23.18 8.83
N THR A 409 0.40 22.06 8.23
CA THR A 409 1.23 22.08 7.01
C THR A 409 0.46 22.64 5.82
N THR A 410 -0.82 22.27 5.62
CA THR A 410 -1.63 22.81 4.52
C THR A 410 -1.91 24.30 4.68
N ALA A 411 -2.22 24.78 5.88
CA ALA A 411 -2.43 26.20 6.13
C ALA A 411 -1.15 27.01 5.88
N ALA A 412 0.00 26.51 6.32
CA ALA A 412 1.29 27.17 6.10
C ALA A 412 1.69 27.16 4.61
N GLU A 413 1.42 26.10 3.85
CA GLU A 413 1.61 26.05 2.39
C GLU A 413 0.80 27.13 1.65
N ARG A 414 -0.37 27.48 2.16
CA ARG A 414 -1.20 28.55 1.62
C ARG A 414 -0.72 29.94 2.02
N GLY A 415 0.31 30.03 2.89
CA GLY A 415 0.93 31.28 3.30
C GLY A 415 0.40 31.86 4.62
N HIS A 416 -0.43 31.13 5.37
CA HIS A 416 -0.85 31.56 6.72
C HIS A 416 0.31 31.49 7.71
N ASP A 417 0.24 32.32 8.78
CA ASP A 417 1.14 32.26 9.92
C ASP A 417 0.59 31.25 10.93
N VAL A 418 1.25 30.09 11.07
CA VAL A 418 0.71 28.94 11.80
C VAL A 418 1.51 28.66 13.06
N THR A 419 0.79 28.56 14.19
CA THR A 419 1.32 28.03 15.45
C THR A 419 0.61 26.70 15.78
N LEU A 420 1.39 25.63 15.93
CA LEU A 420 0.93 24.29 16.30
C LEU A 420 1.24 24.00 17.77
N PHE A 421 0.23 23.75 18.58
CA PHE A 421 0.34 23.44 20.00
C PHE A 421 0.07 21.97 20.27
N ASP A 422 0.81 21.35 21.19
CA ASP A 422 0.47 20.03 21.75
C ASP A 422 0.90 19.91 23.22
N ALA A 423 0.06 19.25 24.02
CA ALA A 423 0.36 18.94 25.40
C ALA A 423 1.44 17.85 25.57
N ALA A 424 1.63 17.01 24.54
CA ALA A 424 2.67 15.99 24.51
C ALA A 424 4.05 16.59 24.15
N PRO A 425 5.16 15.95 24.59
CA PRO A 425 6.52 16.41 24.30
C PRO A 425 6.97 16.12 22.86
N GLN A 426 6.13 15.46 22.04
CA GLN A 426 6.43 15.13 20.64
C GLN A 426 5.18 15.16 19.76
N ILE A 427 5.36 15.45 18.49
CA ILE A 427 4.30 15.34 17.49
C ILE A 427 3.90 13.89 17.25
N GLY A 428 2.70 13.65 16.70
CA GLY A 428 2.28 12.35 16.17
C GLY A 428 0.99 11.79 16.78
N GLY A 429 0.63 12.18 18.01
CA GLY A 429 -0.58 11.67 18.67
C GLY A 429 -0.68 10.14 18.60
N GLN A 430 -1.81 9.61 18.09
CA GLN A 430 -2.06 8.16 17.99
C GLN A 430 -1.08 7.41 17.05
N PHE A 431 -0.38 8.09 16.13
CA PHE A 431 0.67 7.46 15.33
C PHE A 431 1.87 7.00 16.16
N ASN A 432 2.12 7.64 17.29
CA ASN A 432 3.16 7.20 18.23
C ASN A 432 2.82 5.84 18.89
N LEU A 433 1.52 5.51 19.01
CA LEU A 433 1.08 4.18 19.44
C LEU A 433 1.12 3.18 18.27
N ALA A 434 0.56 3.59 17.12
CA ALA A 434 0.46 2.72 15.95
C ALA A 434 1.81 2.17 15.48
N ARG A 435 2.87 2.99 15.45
CA ARG A 435 4.21 2.58 15.02
C ARG A 435 4.91 1.60 15.96
N ARG A 436 4.37 1.34 17.15
CA ARG A 436 4.88 0.36 18.11
C ARG A 436 4.29 -1.04 17.88
N ILE A 437 3.28 -1.14 17.03
CA ILE A 437 2.67 -2.42 16.68
C ILE A 437 3.54 -3.11 15.65
N PRO A 438 3.96 -4.36 15.86
CA PRO A 438 4.77 -5.12 14.92
C PRO A 438 4.18 -5.12 13.50
N GLY A 439 5.01 -4.81 12.51
CA GLY A 439 4.61 -4.65 11.12
C GLY A 439 3.96 -3.29 10.78
N LYS A 440 3.98 -2.30 11.73
CA LYS A 440 3.53 -0.92 11.48
C LYS A 440 4.63 0.13 11.71
N GLU A 441 5.86 -0.26 11.75
CA GLU A 441 7.02 0.61 11.99
C GLU A 441 7.11 1.72 10.93
N GLU A 442 6.64 1.45 9.70
CA GLU A 442 6.54 2.42 8.60
C GLU A 442 5.75 3.70 8.96
N PHE A 443 4.89 3.67 9.98
CA PHE A 443 4.18 4.87 10.45
C PHE A 443 5.13 5.93 11.00
N ALA A 444 6.35 5.57 11.37
CA ALA A 444 7.41 6.52 11.74
C ALA A 444 7.78 7.46 10.58
N GLU A 445 7.68 6.98 9.32
CA GLU A 445 7.98 7.78 8.14
C GLU A 445 7.00 8.95 7.96
N THR A 446 5.74 8.77 8.28
CA THR A 446 4.75 9.86 8.26
C THR A 446 5.13 10.95 9.28
N LEU A 447 5.61 10.57 10.47
CA LEU A 447 6.05 11.52 11.48
C LEU A 447 7.35 12.23 11.07
N ARG A 448 8.29 11.52 10.43
CA ARG A 448 9.49 12.10 9.85
C ARG A 448 9.10 13.18 8.81
N TYR A 449 8.23 12.82 7.86
CA TYR A 449 7.75 13.73 6.82
C TYR A 449 7.13 15.00 7.42
N PHE A 450 6.17 14.87 8.33
CA PHE A 450 5.52 16.04 8.93
C PHE A 450 6.51 16.91 9.73
N ARG A 451 7.47 16.33 10.44
CA ARG A 451 8.51 17.09 11.15
C ARG A 451 9.33 17.94 10.18
N THR A 452 9.77 17.35 9.08
CA THR A 452 10.50 18.06 8.03
C THR A 452 9.64 19.15 7.38
N ARG A 453 8.37 18.86 7.07
CA ARG A 453 7.45 19.83 6.47
C ARG A 453 7.17 21.01 7.39
N LEU A 454 6.89 20.79 8.67
CA LEU A 454 6.66 21.86 9.64
C LEU A 454 7.87 22.82 9.70
N ARG A 455 9.08 22.26 9.76
CA ARG A 455 10.33 23.05 9.78
C ARG A 455 10.49 23.84 8.48
N ASN A 456 10.34 23.22 7.32
CA ASN A 456 10.56 23.85 6.02
C ASN A 456 9.51 24.93 5.69
N LEU A 457 8.29 24.80 6.24
CA LEU A 457 7.21 25.79 6.09
C LEU A 457 7.25 26.90 7.17
N GLY A 458 8.18 26.84 8.11
CA GLY A 458 8.31 27.83 9.16
C GLY A 458 7.17 27.83 10.19
N VAL A 459 6.51 26.67 10.40
CA VAL A 459 5.45 26.55 11.41
C VAL A 459 6.06 26.63 12.80
N THR A 460 5.53 27.52 13.65
CA THR A 460 5.89 27.58 15.06
C THR A 460 5.31 26.40 15.81
N VAL A 461 6.16 25.50 16.36
CA VAL A 461 5.73 24.31 17.08
C VAL A 461 5.99 24.45 18.58
N VAL A 462 4.91 24.38 19.38
CA VAL A 462 4.94 24.50 20.84
C VAL A 462 4.46 23.20 21.47
N LEU A 463 5.40 22.42 21.98
CA LEU A 463 5.15 21.09 22.58
C LEU A 463 5.24 21.15 24.12
N ALA A 464 4.80 20.06 24.78
CA ALA A 464 4.74 19.91 26.24
C ALA A 464 3.95 21.06 26.92
N ARG A 465 2.97 21.62 26.20
CA ARG A 465 2.16 22.72 26.69
C ARG A 465 0.67 22.52 26.40
N ARG A 466 -0.12 22.42 27.45
CA ARG A 466 -1.59 22.53 27.37
C ARG A 466 -1.96 23.98 27.26
N VAL A 467 -2.53 24.38 26.12
CA VAL A 467 -2.96 25.76 25.86
C VAL A 467 -4.40 25.97 26.34
N GLU A 468 -4.70 27.13 26.92
CA GLU A 468 -6.02 27.53 27.37
C GLU A 468 -6.69 28.48 26.37
N ALA A 469 -8.03 28.54 26.38
CA ALA A 469 -8.80 29.33 25.41
C ALA A 469 -8.43 30.84 25.41
N ALA A 470 -8.09 31.41 26.57
CA ALA A 470 -7.68 32.78 26.70
C ALA A 470 -6.40 33.11 25.90
N GLU A 471 -5.49 32.19 25.77
CA GLU A 471 -4.24 32.34 25.00
C GLU A 471 -4.48 32.36 23.48
N LEU A 472 -5.65 31.87 23.03
CA LEU A 472 -6.00 31.76 21.63
C LEU A 472 -6.81 32.95 21.08
N THR A 473 -7.18 33.89 21.90
CA THR A 473 -7.96 35.09 21.51
C THR A 473 -7.27 35.97 20.48
N GLY A 474 -5.92 35.90 20.40
CA GLY A 474 -5.13 36.62 19.41
C GLY A 474 -5.07 36.01 18.02
N PHE A 475 -5.60 34.79 17.79
CA PHE A 475 -5.61 34.12 16.51
C PHE A 475 -6.90 34.42 15.75
N GLU A 476 -6.80 34.55 14.42
CA GLU A 476 -7.94 34.81 13.54
C GLU A 476 -8.71 33.52 13.16
N ALA A 477 -8.07 32.37 13.34
CA ALA A 477 -8.69 31.06 13.21
C ALA A 477 -8.04 30.04 14.16
N VAL A 478 -8.87 29.23 14.81
CA VAL A 478 -8.41 28.16 15.68
C VAL A 478 -8.92 26.81 15.14
N ILE A 479 -8.00 25.86 14.96
CA ILE A 479 -8.33 24.47 14.58
C ILE A 479 -8.10 23.57 15.79
N VAL A 480 -9.16 22.97 16.30
CA VAL A 480 -9.13 22.07 17.45
C VAL A 480 -8.97 20.62 16.94
N ALA A 481 -7.78 20.05 17.10
CA ALA A 481 -7.37 18.72 16.68
C ALA A 481 -6.94 17.85 17.87
N THR A 482 -7.52 18.08 19.04
CA THR A 482 -7.15 17.50 20.34
C THR A 482 -7.34 15.97 20.43
N GLY A 483 -7.98 15.37 19.43
CA GLY A 483 -8.06 13.93 19.28
C GLY A 483 -9.11 13.27 20.17
N ILE A 484 -8.74 12.14 20.79
CA ILE A 484 -9.65 11.24 21.52
C ILE A 484 -9.08 10.87 22.88
N VAL A 485 -9.97 10.33 23.72
CA VAL A 485 -9.62 9.58 24.92
C VAL A 485 -10.19 8.15 24.79
N PRO A 486 -9.53 7.13 25.36
CA PRO A 486 -10.10 5.78 25.44
C PRO A 486 -11.41 5.82 26.23
N ARG A 487 -12.44 5.17 25.70
CA ARG A 487 -13.71 5.01 26.43
C ARG A 487 -13.57 3.93 27.49
N VAL A 488 -14.02 4.22 28.70
CA VAL A 488 -14.15 3.25 29.78
C VAL A 488 -15.58 2.71 29.78
N PRO A 489 -15.80 1.41 29.45
CA PRO A 489 -17.14 0.83 29.45
C PRO A 489 -17.64 0.62 30.89
N ALA A 490 -18.98 0.68 31.07
CA ALA A 490 -19.61 0.41 32.36
C ALA A 490 -19.65 -1.11 32.62
N ILE A 491 -18.54 -1.67 33.05
CA ILE A 491 -18.41 -3.07 33.49
C ILE A 491 -18.16 -3.06 35.00
N PRO A 492 -18.91 -3.78 35.81
CA PRO A 492 -18.64 -3.87 37.25
C PRO A 492 -17.20 -4.32 37.52
N GLY A 493 -16.48 -3.64 38.42
CA GLY A 493 -15.07 -3.92 38.69
C GLY A 493 -14.07 -3.46 37.62
N ILE A 494 -14.43 -2.52 36.75
CA ILE A 494 -13.55 -1.99 35.68
C ILE A 494 -12.28 -1.29 36.19
N ASP A 495 -12.29 -0.87 37.46
CA ASP A 495 -11.18 -0.27 38.19
C ASP A 495 -10.26 -1.31 38.87
N HIS A 496 -10.56 -2.61 38.73
CA HIS A 496 -9.77 -3.70 39.29
C HIS A 496 -8.32 -3.66 38.82
N PRO A 497 -7.31 -4.02 39.68
CA PRO A 497 -5.89 -4.03 39.32
C PRO A 497 -5.51 -4.85 38.07
N LYS A 498 -6.27 -5.86 37.70
CA LYS A 498 -6.08 -6.63 36.45
C LYS A 498 -6.42 -5.86 35.20
N VAL A 499 -7.17 -4.74 35.26
CA VAL A 499 -7.62 -3.96 34.11
C VAL A 499 -6.57 -2.93 33.70
N ALA A 500 -6.27 -2.86 32.42
CA ALA A 500 -5.36 -1.89 31.80
C ALA A 500 -6.01 -1.24 30.56
N SER A 501 -5.67 0.00 30.28
CA SER A 501 -5.98 0.61 29.02
C SER A 501 -5.02 0.11 27.92
N TYR A 502 -5.49 0.09 26.65
CA TYR A 502 -4.60 -0.24 25.53
C TYR A 502 -3.40 0.71 25.42
N VAL A 503 -3.56 1.97 25.85
CA VAL A 503 -2.48 2.96 25.81
C VAL A 503 -1.33 2.56 26.74
N GLU A 504 -1.63 2.12 27.97
CA GLU A 504 -0.61 1.68 28.94
C GLU A 504 0.15 0.47 28.44
N ILE A 505 -0.54 -0.50 27.82
CA ILE A 505 0.08 -1.71 27.25
C ILE A 505 0.96 -1.35 26.05
N VAL A 506 0.45 -0.57 25.09
CA VAL A 506 1.20 -0.22 23.87
C VAL A 506 2.39 0.68 24.17
N GLU A 507 2.28 1.58 25.16
CA GLU A 507 3.41 2.41 25.61
C GLU A 507 4.44 1.64 26.47
N GLY A 508 4.11 0.44 26.92
CA GLY A 508 4.97 -0.35 27.80
C GLY A 508 5.04 0.20 29.22
N ARG A 509 4.08 1.07 29.60
CA ARG A 509 3.94 1.55 30.99
C ARG A 509 3.40 0.50 31.94
N ARG A 510 2.74 -0.50 31.37
CA ARG A 510 2.26 -1.67 32.07
C ARG A 510 2.56 -2.93 31.27
N GLU A 511 3.15 -3.90 31.93
CA GLU A 511 3.39 -5.21 31.35
C GLU A 511 2.14 -6.10 31.46
N ALA A 512 1.80 -6.80 30.38
CA ALA A 512 0.71 -7.78 30.39
C ALA A 512 1.21 -9.12 30.91
N GLY A 513 0.38 -9.80 31.67
CA GLY A 513 0.65 -11.16 32.14
C GLY A 513 0.64 -12.20 31.02
N ARG A 514 0.72 -13.48 31.39
CA ARG A 514 0.73 -14.60 30.43
C ARG A 514 -0.62 -14.88 29.79
N THR A 515 -1.69 -14.62 30.53
CA THR A 515 -3.08 -14.81 30.10
C THR A 515 -3.77 -13.46 30.00
N VAL A 516 -4.33 -13.12 28.82
CA VAL A 516 -4.85 -11.78 28.54
C VAL A 516 -6.22 -11.84 27.87
N ALA A 517 -7.20 -11.10 28.41
CA ALA A 517 -8.46 -10.83 27.74
C ALA A 517 -8.48 -9.42 27.16
N ILE A 518 -8.80 -9.27 25.87
CA ILE A 518 -8.94 -7.98 25.19
C ILE A 518 -10.43 -7.69 24.98
N VAL A 519 -10.92 -6.64 25.63
CA VAL A 519 -12.31 -6.18 25.56
C VAL A 519 -12.47 -5.22 24.41
N GLY A 520 -13.00 -5.70 23.28
CA GLY A 520 -13.20 -4.95 22.04
C GLY A 520 -12.31 -5.40 20.89
N ALA A 521 -12.94 -5.94 19.82
CA ALA A 521 -12.28 -6.49 18.64
C ALA A 521 -12.37 -5.55 17.42
N GLY A 522 -12.23 -4.26 17.65
CA GLY A 522 -11.99 -3.27 16.60
C GLY A 522 -10.51 -3.24 16.15
N GLY A 523 -10.13 -2.28 15.31
CA GLY A 523 -8.75 -2.13 14.83
C GLY A 523 -7.71 -2.12 15.95
N ILE A 524 -7.96 -1.39 17.04
CA ILE A 524 -7.06 -1.31 18.21
C ILE A 524 -6.98 -2.66 18.95
N GLY A 525 -8.08 -3.38 19.10
CA GLY A 525 -8.06 -4.70 19.74
C GLY A 525 -7.22 -5.71 18.96
N PHE A 526 -7.30 -5.67 17.63
CA PHE A 526 -6.41 -6.46 16.77
C PHE A 526 -4.95 -6.03 16.90
N ASP A 527 -4.67 -4.71 16.97
CA ASP A 527 -3.31 -4.19 17.16
C ASP A 527 -2.69 -4.67 18.47
N VAL A 528 -3.46 -4.61 19.56
CA VAL A 528 -3.02 -5.10 20.87
C VAL A 528 -2.82 -6.61 20.86
N ALA A 529 -3.71 -7.37 20.20
CA ALA A 529 -3.55 -8.82 20.09
C ALA A 529 -2.29 -9.19 19.30
N GLU A 530 -2.00 -8.48 18.19
CA GLU A 530 -0.77 -8.65 17.41
C GLU A 530 0.47 -8.35 18.24
N LEU A 531 0.47 -7.22 18.99
CA LEU A 531 1.57 -6.84 19.88
C LEU A 531 1.83 -7.90 20.97
N LEU A 532 0.78 -8.39 21.62
CA LEU A 532 0.89 -9.32 22.73
C LEU A 532 1.29 -10.75 22.32
N THR A 533 1.03 -11.10 21.05
CA THR A 533 1.36 -12.43 20.49
C THR A 533 2.57 -12.42 19.58
N ALA A 534 3.14 -11.25 19.29
CA ALA A 534 4.39 -11.18 18.56
C ALA A 534 5.55 -11.68 19.42
N GLY A 535 6.44 -12.47 18.82
CA GLY A 535 7.78 -12.74 19.35
C GLY A 535 8.75 -11.59 19.02
N ASN A 536 10.03 -11.82 19.22
CA ASN A 536 11.10 -10.89 18.83
C ASN A 536 11.33 -10.96 17.30
N ALA A 537 10.38 -10.46 16.52
CA ALA A 537 10.53 -10.40 15.07
C ALA A 537 11.47 -9.26 14.66
N PRO A 538 12.33 -9.45 13.64
CA PRO A 538 13.16 -8.38 13.09
C PRO A 538 12.30 -7.24 12.49
N ASP A 539 12.82 -6.01 12.57
CA ASP A 539 12.15 -4.81 12.03
C ASP A 539 12.20 -4.79 10.49
N GLY A 540 11.09 -5.16 9.86
CA GLY A 540 10.96 -5.21 8.40
C GLY A 540 11.02 -3.84 7.70
N HIS A 541 10.88 -2.74 8.44
CA HIS A 541 11.04 -1.38 7.94
C HIS A 541 12.50 -1.05 7.58
N LYS A 542 13.45 -1.72 8.22
CA LYS A 542 14.88 -1.57 7.96
C LYS A 542 15.42 -2.56 6.93
N SER A 543 14.58 -3.43 6.40
CA SER A 543 14.97 -4.40 5.39
C SER A 543 15.39 -3.68 4.09
N GLU A 544 16.46 -4.17 3.50
CA GLU A 544 16.90 -3.80 2.16
C GLU A 544 16.46 -4.82 1.09
N GLY A 545 15.78 -5.90 1.51
CA GLY A 545 15.19 -6.91 0.63
C GLY A 545 16.16 -7.96 0.10
N ALA A 546 17.34 -8.11 0.70
CA ALA A 546 18.21 -9.24 0.42
C ALA A 546 17.54 -10.54 0.95
N ILE A 547 17.77 -11.66 0.28
CA ILE A 547 17.15 -12.94 0.68
C ILE A 547 17.63 -13.44 2.05
N ASP A 548 18.85 -13.09 2.43
CA ASP A 548 19.48 -13.37 3.72
C ASP A 548 19.21 -12.30 4.78
N ASP A 549 18.44 -11.26 4.44
CA ASP A 549 17.93 -10.28 5.40
C ASP A 549 17.04 -10.99 6.44
N PRO A 550 17.35 -10.85 7.76
CA PRO A 550 16.60 -11.55 8.80
C PRO A 550 15.10 -11.28 8.79
N ALA A 551 14.66 -10.09 8.41
CA ALA A 551 13.24 -9.75 8.33
C ALA A 551 12.56 -10.44 7.13
N VAL A 552 13.23 -10.53 5.98
CA VAL A 552 12.74 -11.26 4.81
C VAL A 552 12.67 -12.75 5.09
N ALA A 553 13.72 -13.32 5.70
CA ALA A 553 13.77 -14.74 6.06
C ALA A 553 12.65 -15.11 7.04
N ALA A 554 12.47 -14.32 8.11
CA ALA A 554 11.42 -14.53 9.10
C ALA A 554 10.01 -14.42 8.46
N PHE A 555 9.80 -13.44 7.60
CA PHE A 555 8.54 -13.27 6.87
C PHE A 555 8.25 -14.46 5.95
N CYS A 556 9.24 -14.93 5.19
CA CYS A 556 9.10 -16.11 4.32
C CYS A 556 8.77 -17.37 5.13
N ASP A 557 9.40 -17.53 6.31
CA ASP A 557 9.16 -18.65 7.19
C ASP A 557 7.74 -18.62 7.78
N GLU A 558 7.35 -17.48 8.36
CA GLU A 558 6.02 -17.29 8.94
C GLU A 558 4.90 -17.51 7.91
N TRP A 559 5.08 -17.08 6.65
CA TRP A 559 4.03 -17.17 5.64
C TRP A 559 4.17 -18.37 4.70
N GLY A 560 5.16 -19.22 4.87
CA GLY A 560 5.34 -20.43 4.07
C GLY A 560 5.75 -20.14 2.63
N ILE A 561 6.61 -19.13 2.42
CA ILE A 561 7.21 -18.83 1.12
C ILE A 561 8.49 -19.66 0.95
N ASP A 562 8.56 -20.43 -0.13
CA ASP A 562 9.75 -21.21 -0.48
C ASP A 562 10.73 -20.35 -1.31
N ALA A 563 11.70 -19.74 -0.65
CA ALA A 563 12.72 -18.93 -1.31
C ALA A 563 13.67 -19.77 -2.19
N THR A 564 13.74 -21.08 -1.99
CA THR A 564 14.48 -21.99 -2.88
C THR A 564 13.71 -22.31 -4.15
N TYR A 565 12.39 -22.08 -4.14
CA TYR A 565 11.47 -22.39 -5.21
C TYR A 565 11.52 -23.86 -5.65
N ALA A 566 11.73 -24.77 -4.71
CA ALA A 566 11.75 -26.21 -4.98
C ALA A 566 10.34 -26.75 -5.29
N ALA A 567 9.32 -26.18 -4.64
CA ALA A 567 7.93 -26.55 -4.86
C ALA A 567 7.24 -25.62 -5.87
N ARG A 568 6.26 -26.19 -6.60
CA ARG A 568 5.40 -25.46 -7.53
C ARG A 568 4.65 -24.32 -6.83
N GLY A 569 4.62 -23.14 -7.44
CA GLY A 569 4.01 -21.95 -6.86
C GLY A 569 4.84 -21.24 -5.80
N GLY A 570 6.02 -21.76 -5.42
CA GLY A 570 6.90 -21.18 -4.42
C GLY A 570 6.34 -21.27 -3.00
N LEU A 571 5.65 -22.35 -2.67
CA LEU A 571 5.01 -22.58 -1.37
C LEU A 571 5.72 -23.68 -0.58
N ARG A 572 5.79 -23.50 0.74
CA ARG A 572 6.16 -24.51 1.73
C ARG A 572 5.21 -24.44 2.93
N PRO A 573 5.23 -25.40 3.85
CA PRO A 573 4.53 -25.26 5.12
C PRO A 573 4.96 -24.00 5.86
N ALA A 574 3.98 -23.21 6.35
CA ALA A 574 4.25 -22.06 7.18
C ALA A 574 4.71 -22.49 8.57
N HIS A 575 5.63 -21.75 9.17
CA HIS A 575 6.05 -21.94 10.55
C HIS A 575 5.29 -20.97 11.46
N ASP A 576 4.55 -21.50 12.42
CA ASP A 576 3.80 -20.71 13.39
C ASP A 576 4.57 -20.73 14.72
N PRO A 577 5.28 -19.65 15.09
CA PRO A 577 5.98 -19.57 16.36
C PRO A 577 4.98 -19.60 17.51
N ALA A 578 5.36 -20.31 18.59
CA ALA A 578 4.53 -20.31 19.80
C ALA A 578 4.40 -18.88 20.35
N PRO A 579 3.19 -18.38 20.59
CA PRO A 579 3.01 -17.04 21.11
C PRO A 579 3.49 -16.95 22.57
N PRO A 580 4.05 -15.80 22.99
CA PRO A 580 4.51 -15.62 24.38
C PRO A 580 3.35 -15.54 25.39
N ARG A 581 2.13 -15.32 24.91
CA ARG A 581 0.93 -15.14 25.75
C ARG A 581 -0.28 -15.84 25.15
N GLU A 582 -1.17 -16.33 26.02
CA GLU A 582 -2.51 -16.79 25.68
C GLU A 582 -3.47 -15.61 25.65
N VAL A 583 -4.15 -15.38 24.52
CA VAL A 583 -4.95 -14.18 24.30
C VAL A 583 -6.38 -14.52 23.88
N TRP A 584 -7.37 -13.92 24.57
CA TRP A 584 -8.77 -13.89 24.17
C TRP A 584 -9.11 -12.53 23.59
N LEU A 585 -9.64 -12.48 22.36
CA LEU A 585 -10.13 -11.27 21.71
C LEU A 585 -11.65 -11.29 21.66
N LEU A 586 -12.29 -10.38 22.39
CA LEU A 586 -13.70 -10.43 22.71
C LEU A 586 -14.50 -9.34 22.00
N GLN A 587 -15.68 -9.69 21.48
CA GLN A 587 -16.58 -8.78 20.76
C GLN A 587 -18.03 -8.93 21.25
N ARG A 588 -18.71 -7.81 21.51
CA ARG A 588 -20.15 -7.80 21.88
C ARG A 588 -21.08 -8.18 20.71
N LYS A 589 -20.73 -7.75 19.48
CA LYS A 589 -21.54 -8.04 18.29
C LYS A 589 -21.47 -9.53 17.96
N ASP A 590 -22.58 -10.12 17.51
CA ASP A 590 -22.66 -11.53 17.10
C ASP A 590 -21.98 -11.80 15.74
N SER A 591 -21.64 -10.73 14.99
CA SER A 591 -20.95 -10.87 13.72
C SER A 591 -19.56 -11.48 13.91
N LYS A 592 -19.03 -12.09 12.86
CA LYS A 592 -17.66 -12.61 12.85
C LYS A 592 -16.66 -11.57 13.40
N VAL A 593 -15.82 -11.97 14.35
CA VAL A 593 -14.79 -11.09 14.93
C VAL A 593 -13.90 -10.52 13.80
N GLY A 594 -13.74 -9.19 13.82
CA GLY A 594 -13.00 -8.47 12.78
C GLY A 594 -13.73 -8.34 11.43
N ALA A 595 -15.06 -8.51 11.37
CA ALA A 595 -15.86 -8.28 10.15
C ALA A 595 -15.78 -6.83 9.66
N GLY A 596 -15.58 -5.86 10.57
CA GLY A 596 -15.43 -4.43 10.26
C GLY A 596 -14.01 -4.00 9.89
N LEU A 597 -13.03 -4.90 9.83
CA LEU A 597 -11.68 -4.57 9.38
C LEU A 597 -11.66 -4.28 7.87
N ALA A 598 -10.63 -3.53 7.45
CA ALA A 598 -10.40 -3.20 6.05
C ALA A 598 -10.40 -4.42 5.13
N LYS A 599 -11.00 -4.31 3.93
CA LYS A 599 -11.20 -5.45 3.02
C LYS A 599 -9.90 -6.12 2.61
N THR A 600 -8.87 -5.32 2.33
CA THR A 600 -7.59 -5.83 1.77
C THR A 600 -6.61 -6.32 2.84
N THR A 601 -6.73 -5.88 4.09
CA THR A 601 -5.79 -6.24 5.17
C THR A 601 -6.45 -7.03 6.31
N GLY A 602 -7.75 -6.93 6.50
CA GLY A 602 -8.44 -7.57 7.62
C GLY A 602 -8.37 -9.10 7.59
N TRP A 603 -8.30 -9.72 6.41
CA TRP A 603 -8.13 -11.17 6.29
C TRP A 603 -6.73 -11.62 6.78
N ILE A 604 -5.68 -10.81 6.53
CA ILE A 604 -4.31 -11.06 6.97
C ILE A 604 -4.27 -11.10 8.50
N ARG A 605 -4.81 -10.07 9.13
CA ARG A 605 -4.84 -9.92 10.58
C ARG A 605 -5.58 -11.08 11.26
N ARG A 606 -6.77 -11.46 10.73
CA ARG A 606 -7.50 -12.62 11.25
C ARG A 606 -6.74 -13.93 11.07
N ALA A 607 -6.09 -14.12 9.92
CA ALA A 607 -5.30 -15.32 9.65
C ALA A 607 -4.12 -15.42 10.61
N LEU A 608 -3.38 -14.32 10.78
CA LEU A 608 -2.22 -14.22 11.67
C LEU A 608 -2.59 -14.55 13.13
N LEU A 609 -3.61 -13.86 13.67
CA LEU A 609 -4.01 -14.08 15.06
C LEU A 609 -4.56 -15.51 15.29
N LYS A 610 -5.29 -16.08 14.31
CA LYS A 610 -5.74 -17.47 14.37
C LYS A 610 -4.56 -18.44 14.43
N ARG A 611 -3.55 -18.24 13.63
CA ARG A 611 -2.32 -19.06 13.60
C ARG A 611 -1.54 -18.93 14.91
N ARG A 612 -1.52 -17.74 15.50
CA ARG A 612 -0.92 -17.48 16.82
C ARG A 612 -1.82 -17.92 18.00
N GLY A 613 -2.85 -18.72 17.76
CA GLY A 613 -3.69 -19.33 18.79
C GLY A 613 -4.61 -18.35 19.52
N VAL A 614 -4.84 -17.13 19.03
CA VAL A 614 -5.76 -16.19 19.67
C VAL A 614 -7.20 -16.70 19.59
N THR A 615 -7.84 -16.85 20.76
CA THR A 615 -9.24 -17.24 20.88
C THR A 615 -10.14 -16.04 20.63
N MET A 616 -10.87 -16.05 19.52
CA MET A 616 -11.79 -14.97 19.13
C MET A 616 -13.24 -15.32 19.47
N ILE A 617 -13.90 -14.49 20.30
CA ILE A 617 -15.27 -14.75 20.77
C ILE A 617 -16.17 -13.57 20.40
N ALA A 618 -17.28 -13.87 19.71
CA ALA A 618 -18.35 -12.92 19.40
C ALA A 618 -19.54 -13.09 20.36
N GLY A 619 -20.48 -12.14 20.38
CA GLY A 619 -21.70 -12.21 21.20
C GLY A 619 -21.43 -12.17 22.70
N VAL A 620 -20.35 -11.50 23.13
CA VAL A 620 -19.95 -11.47 24.55
C VAL A 620 -20.74 -10.41 25.33
N GLU A 621 -21.39 -10.82 26.41
CA GLU A 621 -21.91 -9.96 27.47
C GLU A 621 -20.89 -9.93 28.62
N TYR A 622 -20.49 -8.72 29.04
CA TYR A 622 -19.51 -8.53 30.12
C TYR A 622 -20.25 -8.35 31.42
N GLU A 623 -20.08 -9.24 32.40
CA GLU A 623 -20.81 -9.24 33.67
C GLU A 623 -20.01 -8.58 34.82
N GLY A 624 -18.68 -8.69 34.79
CA GLY A 624 -17.85 -8.06 35.82
C GLY A 624 -16.38 -8.50 35.78
N VAL A 625 -15.58 -7.87 36.65
CA VAL A 625 -14.16 -8.18 36.88
C VAL A 625 -13.94 -8.31 38.39
N ASP A 626 -13.21 -9.35 38.78
CA ASP A 626 -12.75 -9.57 40.15
C ASP A 626 -11.42 -10.35 40.19
N ASP A 627 -11.00 -10.83 41.36
CA ASP A 627 -9.76 -11.62 41.51
C ASP A 627 -9.78 -12.92 40.71
N ALA A 628 -10.92 -13.52 40.42
CA ALA A 628 -11.06 -14.72 39.60
C ALA A 628 -10.85 -14.43 38.08
N GLY A 629 -11.01 -13.18 37.64
CA GLY A 629 -10.80 -12.80 36.26
C GLY A 629 -11.96 -12.00 35.67
N LEU A 630 -12.20 -12.21 34.33
CA LEU A 630 -13.27 -11.55 33.59
C LEU A 630 -14.50 -12.46 33.49
N HIS A 631 -15.61 -12.05 34.10
CA HIS A 631 -16.90 -12.72 34.03
C HIS A 631 -17.63 -12.34 32.75
N ILE A 632 -18.00 -13.34 31.97
CA ILE A 632 -18.70 -13.14 30.69
C ILE A 632 -19.87 -14.13 30.55
N ALA A 633 -20.84 -13.75 29.73
CA ALA A 633 -21.84 -14.68 29.21
C ALA A 633 -21.75 -14.70 27.66
N VAL A 634 -21.92 -15.89 27.07
CA VAL A 634 -22.00 -16.11 25.63
C VAL A 634 -23.13 -17.08 25.36
N ASP A 635 -24.10 -16.73 24.54
CA ASP A 635 -25.31 -17.50 24.28
C ASP A 635 -26.03 -17.89 25.59
N GLY A 636 -26.08 -16.96 26.58
CA GLY A 636 -26.68 -17.14 27.90
C GLY A 636 -25.90 -18.05 28.86
N LYS A 637 -24.74 -18.56 28.46
CA LYS A 637 -23.87 -19.40 29.28
C LYS A 637 -22.81 -18.55 29.97
N ARG A 638 -22.82 -18.51 31.30
CA ARG A 638 -21.80 -17.80 32.09
C ARG A 638 -20.53 -18.59 32.20
N ARG A 639 -19.41 -17.89 32.15
CA ARG A 639 -18.06 -18.41 32.42
C ARG A 639 -17.14 -17.31 32.93
N VAL A 640 -16.12 -17.71 33.64
CA VAL A 640 -15.03 -16.82 34.06
C VAL A 640 -13.82 -17.13 33.14
N LEU A 641 -13.24 -16.09 32.57
CA LEU A 641 -11.94 -16.17 31.97
C LEU A 641 -10.91 -15.86 33.05
N ASP A 642 -10.17 -16.90 33.48
CA ASP A 642 -9.09 -16.74 34.45
C ASP A 642 -7.89 -16.10 33.72
N VAL A 643 -7.79 -14.79 33.85
CA VAL A 643 -6.76 -13.99 33.15
C VAL A 643 -6.03 -13.09 34.14
N GLU A 644 -4.74 -12.90 33.85
CA GLU A 644 -3.88 -12.01 34.62
C GLU A 644 -4.03 -10.54 34.21
N THR A 645 -4.44 -10.28 32.97
CA THR A 645 -4.60 -8.92 32.45
C THR A 645 -5.87 -8.81 31.57
N ILE A 646 -6.60 -7.72 31.75
CA ILE A 646 -7.77 -7.37 30.94
C ILE A 646 -7.48 -6.03 30.25
N VAL A 647 -7.38 -6.02 28.92
CA VAL A 647 -7.06 -4.80 28.16
C VAL A 647 -8.31 -4.19 27.54
N ILE A 648 -8.60 -2.95 27.88
CA ILE A 648 -9.79 -2.24 27.37
C ILE A 648 -9.49 -1.58 26.03
N CYS A 649 -10.18 -2.08 24.97
CA CYS A 649 -10.16 -1.58 23.60
C CYS A 649 -11.58 -1.21 23.11
N ALA A 650 -12.46 -0.76 24.05
CA ALA A 650 -13.91 -0.69 23.86
C ALA A 650 -14.41 0.60 23.19
N GLY A 651 -13.60 1.27 22.38
CA GLY A 651 -13.95 2.48 21.67
C GLY A 651 -13.27 3.73 22.21
N GLN A 652 -13.67 4.89 21.69
CA GLN A 652 -13.03 6.17 21.93
C GLN A 652 -14.07 7.28 22.05
N GLU A 653 -13.73 8.35 22.78
CA GLU A 653 -14.55 9.54 22.97
C GLU A 653 -13.79 10.80 22.49
N PRO A 654 -14.49 11.79 21.92
CA PRO A 654 -13.86 13.04 21.48
C PRO A 654 -13.31 13.84 22.68
N ARG A 655 -12.11 14.37 22.54
CA ARG A 655 -11.52 15.29 23.53
C ARG A 655 -11.89 16.72 23.16
N ARG A 656 -12.79 17.35 23.93
CA ARG A 656 -13.39 18.67 23.64
C ARG A 656 -13.32 19.68 24.80
N GLU A 657 -12.48 19.46 25.80
CA GLU A 657 -12.42 20.34 26.99
C GLU A 657 -12.17 21.81 26.63
N LEU A 658 -11.39 22.08 25.58
CA LEU A 658 -11.07 23.41 25.12
C LEU A 658 -12.26 24.17 24.48
N VAL A 659 -13.24 23.45 23.94
CA VAL A 659 -14.32 24.04 23.11
C VAL A 659 -15.16 25.02 23.90
N LYS A 660 -15.60 24.65 25.12
CA LYS A 660 -16.41 25.53 25.99
C LYS A 660 -15.72 26.87 26.30
N GLY A 661 -14.40 26.84 26.51
CA GLY A 661 -13.60 28.04 26.74
C GLY A 661 -13.52 28.93 25.49
N LEU A 662 -13.36 28.34 24.31
CA LEU A 662 -13.34 29.08 23.05
C LEU A 662 -14.68 29.73 22.72
N GLU A 663 -15.80 29.02 22.96
CA GLU A 663 -17.17 29.51 22.81
C GLU A 663 -17.41 30.72 23.76
N ALA A 664 -17.05 30.56 25.04
CA ALA A 664 -17.18 31.63 26.03
C ALA A 664 -16.34 32.88 25.70
N ALA A 665 -15.16 32.69 25.10
CA ALA A 665 -14.26 33.76 24.67
C ALA A 665 -14.64 34.33 23.29
N GLY A 666 -15.66 33.82 22.61
CA GLY A 666 -16.04 34.24 21.25
C GLY A 666 -15.01 33.96 20.16
N VAL A 667 -14.11 32.98 20.35
CA VAL A 667 -13.04 32.67 19.42
C VAL A 667 -13.55 31.75 18.31
N PRO A 668 -13.45 32.14 17.01
CA PRO A 668 -13.85 31.31 15.89
C PRO A 668 -12.99 30.05 15.84
N HIS A 669 -13.62 28.88 15.86
CA HIS A 669 -12.89 27.63 15.85
C HIS A 669 -13.58 26.55 15.00
N ARG A 670 -12.81 25.54 14.59
CA ARG A 670 -13.27 24.36 13.85
C ARG A 670 -12.68 23.10 14.47
N LEU A 671 -13.51 22.08 14.67
CA LEU A 671 -13.08 20.78 15.16
C LEU A 671 -12.70 19.89 13.98
N ILE A 672 -11.61 19.10 14.15
CA ILE A 672 -11.17 18.11 13.16
C ILE A 672 -10.71 16.81 13.82
N GLY A 673 -10.69 15.74 13.02
CA GLY A 673 -10.23 14.42 13.46
C GLY A 673 -11.08 13.85 14.60
N GLY A 674 -10.41 13.33 15.62
CA GLY A 674 -11.08 12.71 16.79
C GLY A 674 -11.84 13.69 17.67
N ALA A 675 -11.43 14.96 17.73
CA ALA A 675 -12.15 16.00 18.46
C ALA A 675 -13.52 16.31 17.83
N ASP A 676 -13.64 16.16 16.51
CA ASP A 676 -14.91 16.25 15.79
C ASP A 676 -15.73 14.96 15.95
N VAL A 677 -15.24 13.86 15.42
CA VAL A 677 -15.93 12.56 15.48
C VAL A 677 -14.93 11.45 15.84
N ALA A 678 -15.12 10.80 16.98
CA ALA A 678 -14.26 9.71 17.45
C ALA A 678 -14.62 8.33 16.89
N VAL A 679 -15.88 8.11 16.46
CA VAL A 679 -16.36 6.81 15.97
C VAL A 679 -15.66 6.44 14.68
N GLU A 680 -15.11 5.22 14.63
CA GLU A 680 -14.39 4.68 13.46
C GLU A 680 -13.32 5.65 12.92
N LEU A 681 -12.64 6.34 13.84
CA LEU A 681 -11.57 7.25 13.46
C LEU A 681 -10.39 6.47 12.90
N ASP A 682 -10.03 6.79 11.65
CA ASP A 682 -8.79 6.36 11.04
C ASP A 682 -7.93 7.57 10.60
N ALA A 683 -6.67 7.30 10.29
CA ALA A 683 -5.75 8.34 9.87
C ALA A 683 -6.12 8.93 8.50
N LYS A 684 -6.76 8.15 7.61
CA LYS A 684 -7.25 8.62 6.31
C LYS A 684 -8.23 9.77 6.49
N ARG A 685 -9.26 9.57 7.32
CA ARG A 685 -10.26 10.60 7.63
C ARG A 685 -9.63 11.79 8.33
N ALA A 686 -8.78 11.55 9.31
CA ALA A 686 -8.12 12.59 10.09
C ALA A 686 -7.26 13.53 9.22
N ILE A 687 -6.39 12.98 8.37
CA ILE A 687 -5.51 13.76 7.48
C ILE A 687 -6.34 14.48 6.41
N ALA A 688 -7.28 13.78 5.77
CA ALA A 688 -8.13 14.38 4.74
C ALA A 688 -9.00 15.53 5.29
N GLN A 689 -9.54 15.40 6.50
CA GLN A 689 -10.32 16.47 7.14
C GLN A 689 -9.43 17.68 7.51
N GLY A 690 -8.24 17.41 8.07
CA GLY A 690 -7.28 18.47 8.40
C GLY A 690 -6.87 19.27 7.15
N THR A 691 -6.55 18.58 6.06
CA THR A 691 -6.23 19.20 4.77
C THR A 691 -7.40 20.05 4.26
N LYS A 692 -8.62 19.48 4.18
CA LYS A 692 -9.81 20.18 3.64
C LYS A 692 -10.18 21.41 4.46
N VAL A 693 -10.11 21.34 5.80
CA VAL A 693 -10.42 22.46 6.67
C VAL A 693 -9.40 23.59 6.48
N ALA A 694 -8.12 23.26 6.37
CA ALA A 694 -7.07 24.23 6.10
C ALA A 694 -7.18 24.86 4.69
N LEU A 695 -7.62 24.12 3.68
CA LEU A 695 -7.92 24.63 2.35
C LEU A 695 -9.12 25.62 2.34
N ALA A 696 -9.97 25.57 3.35
CA ALA A 696 -11.15 26.41 3.47
C ALA A 696 -10.97 27.61 4.44
N LEU A 697 -9.74 27.90 4.90
CA LEU A 697 -9.41 29.08 5.71
C LEU A 697 -9.35 30.33 4.85
#